data_62df5ac7309c5b6ce356dcac775bcfa0
#
_entry.id   62df5ac7309c5b6ce356dcac775bcfa0
#
_cell.length_a   1.000
_cell.length_b   1.000
_cell.length_c   1.000
_cell.angle_alpha   90.00
_cell.angle_beta   90.00
_cell.angle_gamma   90.00
#
_symmetry.space_group_name_H-M   'P 1'
#
loop_
_entity.id
_entity.type
_entity.pdbx_description
1 polymer ?
#
loop_
_entity_poly.entity_id
_entity_poly.type
_entity_poly.pdbx_seq_one_letter_code
_entity_poly.pdbx_strand_id
1 'polypeptide(L)'
;MKADNKIQRSILPIPDVERISFTTYDAKDPETKFPPIRDLRPPDGAPNVLIILIDDAGFGSSSAFGGPCQTPNAERLAQGGLRFNRFHTTALCSPTRQALLTGRNHHSAAMGNITEMASGSAGYTSVLPNTMSPLARTLKLNGYTTAQFGKCHEVPVWQTSPVGPFNAWPTGGGGFEYFYGFIGGEANQWYPSLYEGTVPVEPKKTPEEGYNLIEDMTDKAMAWIGQQKALAPDKPFFVYFAPGATHAPHHVPKEWADKYKGKFDQGWDKLREETFARQKKLGVIPPESQLTARHKEIPAWDEMPEALKPVLRRQAEVYAGYLEYTDHHVGRLLDGLKRLDILDNTLVFYIVGDNGASAEGTLNGTYNEMLNFNGLSSIETPEFLMERIDKWGGPDSYPHYAVGWAHAMDTPYQWTKQVASHWGGTRNGTIIHWPKGIANKGEMRWQFHHVIDVAPTILEAAGLPQPTFVNGVQQHPLEGVSMLYSFNDAKAPERHETQYFEMFGNRGIYHKGWTAVTRHKTPWLLVGEKTPAFDDDVWELYDTEKDWSQANDLSKKMPEKLRELQRVWLMEATKYNVLPLNDDLAKLMDSDTAGRPVLIKGNTQILFSGMGRLLENCMLNVKNKSHAVTAEIVAPKSGAEGVIVAQGGNIGGWSLYAKNGKLKYCYNLGGIKYFYVESANPILPGEHQVRMEFAYAGGGLGKGGKVTLYIDGKKVGEGVVEMTQAMVFSADDGCDVGLDGGSPVTPDYSSRGNEFNGKVKGVELAIDKAAEAVDHLVKPEDAIRIAMARQ
;
A
#
# COMPACT_ATOMS: atom_id res chain seq x y z
N MET A 1 52.58 -11.25 -8.17
CA MET A 1 51.44 -12.03 -8.65
C MET A 1 50.16 -11.37 -8.12
N LYS A 2 49.39 -10.73 -8.97
CA LYS A 2 48.02 -10.27 -8.60
C LYS A 2 47.16 -11.53 -8.52
N ALA A 3 46.92 -12.01 -7.32
CA ALA A 3 45.89 -13.01 -7.13
C ALA A 3 44.54 -12.35 -7.44
N ASP A 4 43.99 -12.63 -8.60
CA ASP A 4 42.63 -12.32 -8.99
C ASP A 4 41.71 -13.23 -8.19
N ASN A 5 41.61 -12.97 -6.88
CA ASN A 5 40.67 -13.66 -6.01
C ASN A 5 39.27 -13.15 -6.41
N LYS A 6 38.65 -13.80 -7.42
CA LYS A 6 37.27 -13.58 -7.76
C LYS A 6 36.42 -13.82 -6.51
N ILE A 7 35.88 -12.75 -5.95
CA ILE A 7 34.96 -12.82 -4.80
C ILE A 7 33.78 -13.72 -5.18
N GLN A 8 33.55 -14.78 -4.39
CA GLN A 8 32.39 -15.66 -4.57
C GLN A 8 31.12 -14.96 -4.08
N ARG A 9 30.22 -14.61 -5.01
CA ARG A 9 29.02 -13.81 -4.74
C ARG A 9 27.70 -14.59 -4.86
N SER A 10 27.78 -15.87 -5.19
CA SER A 10 26.59 -16.74 -5.25
C SER A 10 26.21 -17.34 -3.88
N ILE A 11 27.11 -17.27 -2.91
CA ILE A 11 26.88 -17.68 -1.51
C ILE A 11 26.97 -16.42 -0.64
N LEU A 12 25.89 -16.12 0.09
CA LEU A 12 25.76 -14.91 0.90
C LEU A 12 25.42 -15.27 2.37
N PRO A 13 26.01 -14.59 3.36
CA PRO A 13 27.11 -13.63 3.24
C PRO A 13 28.29 -14.19 2.48
N ILE A 14 29.05 -13.32 1.81
CA ILE A 14 30.26 -13.74 1.09
C ILE A 14 31.19 -14.42 2.09
N PRO A 15 31.67 -15.64 1.80
CA PRO A 15 32.62 -16.33 2.68
C PRO A 15 33.87 -15.49 2.96
N ASP A 16 34.40 -15.60 4.16
CA ASP A 16 35.63 -14.91 4.55
C ASP A 16 36.77 -15.25 3.60
N VAL A 17 37.52 -14.23 3.19
CA VAL A 17 38.73 -14.41 2.40
C VAL A 17 39.92 -14.57 3.37
N GLU A 18 40.64 -15.65 3.22
CA GLU A 18 41.84 -15.89 4.02
C GLU A 18 42.83 -14.74 3.80
N ARG A 19 43.28 -14.14 4.91
CA ARG A 19 44.28 -13.07 4.91
C ARG A 19 45.68 -13.68 5.05
N ILE A 20 46.33 -13.88 3.94
CA ILE A 20 47.69 -14.36 3.93
C ILE A 20 48.63 -13.16 4.05
N SER A 21 49.39 -13.10 5.15
CA SER A 21 50.45 -12.13 5.36
C SER A 21 51.69 -12.81 5.93
N PHE A 22 52.85 -12.19 5.76
CA PHE A 22 54.04 -12.63 6.44
C PHE A 22 53.90 -12.36 7.94
N THR A 23 53.98 -13.38 8.77
CA THR A 23 53.77 -13.30 10.21
C THR A 23 55.09 -13.18 10.92
N THR A 24 55.31 -12.09 11.61
CA THR A 24 56.43 -11.87 12.51
C THR A 24 56.05 -12.20 13.95
N TYR A 25 57.03 -12.49 14.81
CA TYR A 25 56.79 -12.76 16.22
C TYR A 25 56.32 -11.53 17.00
N ASP A 26 56.91 -10.36 16.69
CA ASP A 26 56.60 -9.07 17.31
C ASP A 26 56.16 -8.07 16.22
N ALA A 27 55.04 -7.40 16.44
CA ALA A 27 54.53 -6.38 15.51
C ALA A 27 55.47 -5.17 15.34
N LYS A 28 56.46 -4.99 16.21
CA LYS A 28 57.51 -3.97 16.08
C LYS A 28 58.65 -4.42 15.16
N ASP A 29 58.68 -5.66 14.72
CA ASP A 29 59.62 -6.15 13.75
C ASP A 29 59.54 -5.33 12.46
N PRO A 30 60.62 -4.79 11.89
CA PRO A 30 60.62 -3.99 10.67
C PRO A 30 60.02 -4.73 9.45
N GLU A 31 60.03 -6.06 9.44
CA GLU A 31 59.42 -6.88 8.39
C GLU A 31 57.89 -7.05 8.51
N THR A 32 57.33 -6.62 9.65
CA THR A 32 55.86 -6.69 9.87
C THR A 32 55.14 -5.86 8.84
N LYS A 33 54.22 -6.48 8.14
CA LYS A 33 53.32 -5.80 7.18
C LYS A 33 51.88 -6.05 7.57
N PHE A 34 51.11 -4.96 7.62
CA PHE A 34 49.68 -5.03 7.89
C PHE A 34 48.93 -4.99 6.55
N PRO A 35 48.30 -6.10 6.10
CA PRO A 35 47.49 -6.05 4.88
C PRO A 35 46.27 -5.14 5.08
N PRO A 36 45.89 -4.35 4.08
CA PRO A 36 44.77 -3.44 4.21
C PRO A 36 43.45 -4.19 4.45
N ILE A 37 42.64 -3.68 5.37
CA ILE A 37 41.24 -4.08 5.53
C ILE A 37 40.44 -3.34 4.46
N ARG A 38 39.78 -4.08 3.61
CA ARG A 38 38.93 -3.50 2.55
C ARG A 38 37.46 -3.72 2.86
N ASP A 39 36.70 -2.66 2.78
CA ASP A 39 35.24 -2.77 2.83
C ASP A 39 34.70 -3.53 1.64
N LEU A 40 33.63 -4.27 1.86
CA LEU A 40 32.93 -4.93 0.79
C LEU A 40 32.29 -3.90 -0.15
N ARG A 41 32.50 -4.07 -1.44
CA ARG A 41 31.87 -3.30 -2.52
C ARG A 41 31.33 -4.26 -3.58
N PRO A 42 30.27 -3.91 -4.30
CA PRO A 42 29.85 -4.65 -5.49
C PRO A 42 30.91 -4.53 -6.59
N PRO A 43 30.75 -5.22 -7.73
CA PRO A 43 31.64 -5.07 -8.88
C PRO A 43 31.81 -3.62 -9.32
N ASP A 44 33.01 -3.29 -9.82
CA ASP A 44 33.32 -1.94 -10.29
C ASP A 44 32.33 -1.48 -11.37
N GLY A 45 31.82 -0.25 -11.22
CA GLY A 45 30.86 0.33 -12.15
C GLY A 45 29.40 -0.03 -11.89
N ALA A 46 29.12 -0.84 -10.87
CA ALA A 46 27.74 -1.13 -10.44
C ALA A 46 26.96 0.18 -10.19
N PRO A 47 25.72 0.33 -10.72
CA PRO A 47 24.96 1.55 -10.58
C PRO A 47 24.37 1.71 -9.18
N ASN A 48 24.08 2.96 -8.77
CA ASN A 48 23.04 3.17 -7.79
C ASN A 48 21.71 2.70 -8.38
N VAL A 49 20.77 2.31 -7.54
CA VAL A 49 19.44 1.86 -7.96
C VAL A 49 18.37 2.65 -7.21
N LEU A 50 17.42 3.19 -7.96
CA LEU A 50 16.24 3.86 -7.44
C LEU A 50 14.99 3.25 -8.08
N ILE A 51 14.15 2.61 -7.29
CA ILE A 51 12.83 2.19 -7.73
C ILE A 51 11.80 3.18 -7.17
N ILE A 52 11.02 3.78 -8.06
CA ILE A 52 9.86 4.61 -7.74
C ILE A 52 8.64 3.81 -8.14
N LEU A 53 7.80 3.46 -7.18
CA LEU A 53 6.57 2.70 -7.41
C LEU A 53 5.37 3.53 -7.00
N ILE A 54 4.59 3.98 -7.98
CA ILE A 54 3.33 4.67 -7.75
C ILE A 54 2.25 3.64 -7.44
N ASP A 55 1.35 3.98 -6.54
CA ASP A 55 0.28 3.11 -6.06
C ASP A 55 -1.03 3.43 -6.79
N ASP A 56 -1.83 2.44 -7.17
CA ASP A 56 -3.17 2.58 -7.74
C ASP A 56 -3.29 3.53 -8.97
N ALA A 57 -2.23 3.68 -9.74
CA ALA A 57 -2.24 4.50 -10.95
C ALA A 57 -2.34 3.61 -12.20
N GLY A 58 -3.41 3.76 -12.95
CA GLY A 58 -3.61 3.01 -14.19
C GLY A 58 -2.73 3.49 -15.36
N PHE A 59 -2.63 2.70 -16.39
CA PHE A 59 -1.82 2.99 -17.60
C PHE A 59 -2.17 4.34 -18.25
N GLY A 60 -3.45 4.71 -18.22
CA GLY A 60 -3.97 5.95 -18.81
C GLY A 60 -4.00 7.15 -17.88
N SER A 61 -3.38 7.12 -16.69
CA SER A 61 -3.40 8.23 -15.74
C SER A 61 -2.33 9.29 -16.02
N SER A 62 -1.07 8.88 -16.17
CA SER A 62 0.08 9.77 -16.37
C SER A 62 0.18 10.36 -17.77
N SER A 63 0.51 11.65 -17.88
CA SER A 63 0.77 12.31 -19.16
C SER A 63 1.94 11.69 -19.94
N ALA A 64 2.89 11.04 -19.27
CA ALA A 64 3.97 10.29 -19.91
C ALA A 64 3.47 9.13 -20.78
N PHE A 65 2.24 8.63 -20.50
CA PHE A 65 1.53 7.61 -21.27
C PHE A 65 0.20 8.13 -21.88
N GLY A 66 0.06 9.45 -22.05
CA GLY A 66 -1.09 10.10 -22.71
C GLY A 66 -2.27 10.38 -21.78
N GLY A 67 -2.14 10.17 -20.47
CA GLY A 67 -3.17 10.43 -19.47
C GLY A 67 -3.45 11.92 -19.20
N PRO A 68 -4.47 12.21 -18.40
CA PRO A 68 -4.87 13.58 -18.08
C PRO A 68 -4.02 14.21 -16.97
N CYS A 69 -3.40 13.41 -16.11
CA CYS A 69 -2.61 13.90 -14.98
C CYS A 69 -1.21 14.30 -15.43
N GLN A 70 -0.81 15.52 -15.16
CA GLN A 70 0.50 16.05 -15.56
C GLN A 70 1.62 15.42 -14.74
N THR A 71 2.56 14.78 -15.39
CA THR A 71 3.73 14.15 -14.75
C THR A 71 5.02 14.56 -15.48
N PRO A 72 5.42 15.85 -15.43
CA PRO A 72 6.53 16.36 -16.21
C PRO A 72 7.89 15.70 -15.89
N ASN A 73 8.07 15.19 -14.67
CA ASN A 73 9.30 14.51 -14.28
C ASN A 73 9.35 13.08 -14.84
N ALA A 74 8.22 12.36 -14.89
CA ALA A 74 8.11 11.10 -15.62
C ALA A 74 8.38 11.30 -17.11
N GLU A 75 7.84 12.36 -17.74
CA GLU A 75 8.13 12.72 -19.14
C GLU A 75 9.61 13.00 -19.35
N ARG A 76 10.25 13.76 -18.45
CA ARG A 76 11.69 14.05 -18.49
C ARG A 76 12.53 12.78 -18.41
N LEU A 77 12.20 11.86 -17.50
CA LEU A 77 12.86 10.56 -17.41
C LEU A 77 12.67 9.74 -18.67
N ALA A 78 11.47 9.74 -19.25
CA ALA A 78 11.17 9.01 -20.47
C ALA A 78 11.95 9.56 -21.69
N GLN A 79 12.14 10.87 -21.78
CA GLN A 79 12.95 11.51 -22.82
C GLN A 79 14.44 11.14 -22.70
N GLY A 80 14.94 11.01 -21.47
CA GLY A 80 16.32 10.61 -21.19
C GLY A 80 16.54 9.11 -21.03
N GLY A 81 15.50 8.31 -21.14
CA GLY A 81 15.51 6.87 -20.91
C GLY A 81 14.63 6.12 -21.90
N LEU A 82 13.94 5.09 -21.42
CA LEU A 82 13.07 4.20 -22.21
C LEU A 82 11.68 4.14 -21.61
N ARG A 83 10.65 4.04 -22.45
CA ARG A 83 9.29 3.65 -22.03
C ARG A 83 9.05 2.19 -22.35
N PHE A 84 8.50 1.46 -21.40
CA PHE A 84 8.00 0.09 -21.55
C PHE A 84 6.48 0.13 -21.47
N ASN A 85 5.80 -0.17 -22.55
CA ASN A 85 4.33 -0.10 -22.67
C ASN A 85 3.64 -1.46 -22.56
N ARG A 86 4.41 -2.55 -22.41
CA ARG A 86 3.93 -3.91 -22.15
C ARG A 86 4.54 -4.44 -20.85
N PHE A 87 4.66 -3.57 -19.85
CA PHE A 87 5.08 -3.94 -18.51
C PHE A 87 3.84 -4.28 -17.68
N HIS A 88 3.87 -5.40 -17.01
CA HIS A 88 2.74 -5.92 -16.24
C HIS A 88 3.11 -6.06 -14.76
N THR A 89 2.15 -5.83 -13.91
CA THR A 89 2.20 -6.05 -12.47
C THR A 89 1.21 -7.16 -12.11
N THR A 90 1.07 -7.46 -10.83
CA THR A 90 -0.09 -8.19 -10.36
C THR A 90 -1.28 -7.23 -10.26
N ALA A 91 -2.46 -7.71 -9.91
CA ALA A 91 -3.64 -6.86 -9.84
C ALA A 91 -3.86 -6.21 -8.46
N LEU A 92 -2.89 -6.37 -7.53
CA LEU A 92 -2.93 -5.82 -6.17
C LEU A 92 -1.54 -5.47 -5.64
N CYS A 93 -1.51 -4.50 -4.71
CA CYS A 93 -0.29 -3.88 -4.17
C CYS A 93 0.65 -4.85 -3.44
N SER A 94 0.21 -5.56 -2.36
CA SER A 94 1.10 -6.49 -1.63
C SER A 94 1.70 -7.55 -2.53
N PRO A 95 0.91 -8.23 -3.39
CA PRO A 95 1.45 -9.19 -4.36
C PRO A 95 2.47 -8.59 -5.32
N THR A 96 2.23 -7.40 -5.86
CA THR A 96 3.17 -6.72 -6.74
C THR A 96 4.48 -6.37 -6.02
N ARG A 97 4.39 -5.82 -4.79
CA ARG A 97 5.57 -5.42 -4.00
C ARG A 97 6.43 -6.62 -3.65
N GLN A 98 5.81 -7.71 -3.21
CA GLN A 98 6.51 -8.96 -2.93
C GLN A 98 7.17 -9.56 -4.19
N ALA A 99 6.46 -9.54 -5.33
CA ALA A 99 6.99 -10.01 -6.61
C ALA A 99 8.17 -9.14 -7.09
N LEU A 100 8.04 -7.80 -6.99
CA LEU A 100 9.09 -6.84 -7.31
C LEU A 100 10.38 -7.10 -6.53
N LEU A 101 10.25 -7.20 -5.20
CA LEU A 101 11.39 -7.31 -4.30
C LEU A 101 12.00 -8.71 -4.25
N THR A 102 11.33 -9.73 -4.76
CA THR A 102 11.85 -11.09 -4.79
C THR A 102 12.29 -11.58 -6.17
N GLY A 103 11.78 -10.99 -7.25
CA GLY A 103 11.97 -11.47 -8.62
C GLY A 103 11.30 -12.83 -8.88
N ARG A 104 10.26 -13.14 -8.11
CA ARG A 104 9.48 -14.38 -8.18
C ARG A 104 8.00 -14.05 -8.21
N ASN A 105 7.21 -14.94 -8.77
CA ASN A 105 5.76 -14.81 -8.79
C ASN A 105 5.21 -14.68 -7.36
N HIS A 106 4.21 -13.85 -7.20
CA HIS A 106 3.66 -13.51 -5.89
C HIS A 106 3.14 -14.73 -5.11
N HIS A 107 2.53 -15.72 -5.77
CA HIS A 107 2.12 -16.98 -5.12
C HIS A 107 3.32 -17.83 -4.71
N SER A 108 4.38 -17.90 -5.52
CA SER A 108 5.64 -18.55 -5.11
C SER A 108 6.20 -17.91 -3.86
N ALA A 109 6.11 -16.58 -3.77
CA ALA A 109 6.55 -15.79 -2.62
C ALA A 109 5.51 -15.73 -1.48
N ALA A 110 4.48 -16.59 -1.53
CA ALA A 110 3.42 -16.74 -0.54
C ALA A 110 2.52 -15.50 -0.35
N MET A 111 2.48 -14.58 -1.32
CA MET A 111 1.69 -13.35 -1.30
C MET A 111 0.60 -13.40 -2.39
N GLY A 112 -0.22 -14.45 -2.40
CA GLY A 112 -1.31 -14.62 -3.37
C GLY A 112 -2.44 -13.61 -3.20
N ASN A 113 -2.57 -13.03 -2.00
CA ASN A 113 -3.52 -11.96 -1.65
C ASN A 113 -2.80 -10.85 -0.88
N ILE A 114 -3.54 -9.82 -0.49
CA ILE A 114 -3.07 -8.83 0.48
C ILE A 114 -2.86 -9.46 1.86
N THR A 115 -2.04 -8.82 2.67
CA THR A 115 -1.65 -9.33 4.00
C THR A 115 -2.84 -9.55 4.93
N GLU A 116 -3.90 -8.76 4.79
CA GLU A 116 -5.15 -8.83 5.56
C GLU A 116 -5.99 -10.08 5.25
N MET A 117 -5.79 -10.65 4.07
CA MET A 117 -6.50 -11.84 3.60
C MET A 117 -5.62 -13.09 3.53
N ALA A 118 -4.49 -13.09 4.21
CA ALA A 118 -3.63 -14.26 4.29
C ALA A 118 -4.39 -15.51 4.77
N SER A 119 -4.00 -16.67 4.27
CA SER A 119 -4.57 -17.96 4.66
C SER A 119 -3.50 -19.03 4.84
N GLY A 120 -3.86 -20.18 5.40
CA GLY A 120 -2.94 -21.30 5.60
C GLY A 120 -2.49 -22.01 4.33
N SER A 121 -2.97 -21.63 3.13
CA SER A 121 -2.53 -22.20 1.86
C SER A 121 -1.14 -21.72 1.46
N ALA A 122 -0.32 -22.58 0.87
CA ALA A 122 1.11 -22.33 0.62
C ALA A 122 1.40 -21.04 -0.16
N GLY A 123 0.59 -20.71 -1.18
CA GLY A 123 0.76 -19.50 -1.97
C GLY A 123 0.16 -18.24 -1.32
N TYR A 124 -0.41 -18.28 -0.10
CA TYR A 124 -1.27 -17.25 0.46
C TYR A 124 -0.97 -16.90 1.93
N THR A 125 0.14 -17.39 2.47
CA THR A 125 0.44 -17.21 3.91
C THR A 125 0.89 -15.79 4.27
N SER A 126 1.22 -14.96 3.31
CA SER A 126 1.88 -13.64 3.48
C SER A 126 3.21 -13.71 4.25
N VAL A 127 3.73 -14.91 4.49
CA VAL A 127 5.04 -15.11 5.14
C VAL A 127 6.05 -15.50 4.07
N LEU A 128 6.96 -14.60 3.74
CA LEU A 128 7.98 -14.83 2.73
C LEU A 128 8.84 -16.06 3.09
N PRO A 129 8.93 -17.08 2.20
CA PRO A 129 9.79 -18.24 2.45
C PRO A 129 11.27 -17.86 2.57
N ASN A 130 11.99 -18.46 3.50
CA ASN A 130 13.44 -18.23 3.65
C ASN A 130 14.25 -18.61 2.40
N THR A 131 13.69 -19.43 1.53
CA THR A 131 14.27 -19.81 0.22
C THR A 131 14.18 -18.70 -0.83
N MET A 132 13.60 -17.55 -0.49
CA MET A 132 13.38 -16.42 -1.39
C MET A 132 13.90 -15.12 -0.78
N SER A 133 15.21 -14.94 -0.79
CA SER A 133 15.84 -13.73 -0.27
C SER A 133 15.40 -12.49 -1.05
N PRO A 134 14.93 -11.41 -0.38
CA PRO A 134 14.61 -10.17 -1.03
C PRO A 134 15.84 -9.53 -1.70
N LEU A 135 15.57 -8.75 -2.74
CA LEU A 135 16.59 -8.03 -3.50
C LEU A 135 17.44 -7.12 -2.60
N ALA A 136 16.81 -6.38 -1.67
CA ALA A 136 17.54 -5.50 -0.76
C ALA A 136 18.58 -6.27 0.08
N ARG A 137 18.21 -7.43 0.62
CA ARG A 137 19.13 -8.30 1.36
C ARG A 137 20.27 -8.78 0.48
N THR A 138 19.97 -9.22 -0.74
CA THR A 138 20.97 -9.68 -1.70
C THR A 138 21.97 -8.57 -2.06
N LEU A 139 21.49 -7.36 -2.33
CA LEU A 139 22.32 -6.20 -2.63
C LEU A 139 23.16 -5.76 -1.42
N LYS A 140 22.56 -5.68 -0.23
CA LYS A 140 23.26 -5.37 1.03
C LYS A 140 24.42 -6.31 1.27
N LEU A 141 24.19 -7.62 1.15
CA LEU A 141 25.22 -8.65 1.34
C LEU A 141 26.29 -8.66 0.23
N ASN A 142 26.10 -7.90 -0.83
CA ASN A 142 27.07 -7.62 -1.89
C ASN A 142 27.72 -6.24 -1.81
N GLY A 143 27.46 -5.48 -0.75
CA GLY A 143 28.14 -4.21 -0.48
C GLY A 143 27.38 -2.94 -0.93
N TYR A 144 26.12 -3.03 -1.25
CA TYR A 144 25.22 -1.87 -1.38
C TYR A 144 24.83 -1.34 0.01
N THR A 145 24.47 -0.07 0.07
CA THR A 145 23.64 0.46 1.17
C THR A 145 22.19 0.51 0.73
N THR A 146 21.21 0.24 1.63
CA THR A 146 19.83 -0.03 1.22
C THR A 146 18.84 0.71 2.11
N ALA A 147 17.83 1.35 1.49
CA ALA A 147 16.77 2.03 2.21
C ALA A 147 15.42 1.90 1.51
N GLN A 148 14.36 1.88 2.31
CA GLN A 148 12.98 1.96 1.85
C GLN A 148 12.30 3.19 2.45
N PHE A 149 11.55 3.91 1.61
CA PHE A 149 10.76 5.08 1.99
C PHE A 149 9.32 4.89 1.54
N GLY A 150 8.38 5.05 2.48
CA GLY A 150 6.95 5.01 2.24
C GLY A 150 6.28 3.67 2.53
N LYS A 151 5.36 3.26 1.66
CA LYS A 151 4.51 2.08 1.84
C LYS A 151 5.32 0.78 1.84
N CYS A 152 5.08 -0.05 2.84
CA CYS A 152 5.57 -1.43 2.90
C CYS A 152 4.54 -2.42 2.34
N HIS A 153 3.47 -2.68 3.07
CA HIS A 153 2.37 -3.61 2.74
C HIS A 153 2.80 -5.05 2.45
N GLU A 154 3.88 -5.51 3.12
CA GLU A 154 4.42 -6.87 2.97
C GLU A 154 4.51 -7.59 4.32
N VAL A 155 4.20 -6.90 5.42
CA VAL A 155 4.22 -7.46 6.77
C VAL A 155 2.89 -8.14 7.07
N PRO A 156 2.89 -9.44 7.42
CA PRO A 156 1.67 -10.11 7.86
C PRO A 156 1.00 -9.36 9.01
N VAL A 157 -0.32 -9.19 8.97
CA VAL A 157 -1.05 -8.36 9.94
C VAL A 157 -0.79 -8.72 11.40
N TRP A 158 -0.57 -10.00 11.71
CA TRP A 158 -0.22 -10.45 13.08
C TRP A 158 1.24 -10.18 13.46
N GLN A 159 2.05 -9.61 12.57
CA GLN A 159 3.44 -9.22 12.82
C GLN A 159 3.63 -7.69 12.80
N THR A 160 2.57 -6.92 12.64
CA THR A 160 2.63 -5.45 12.63
C THR A 160 2.65 -4.83 14.03
N SER A 161 2.57 -5.65 15.08
CA SER A 161 2.59 -5.21 16.46
C SER A 161 3.98 -4.75 16.93
N PRO A 162 4.06 -3.90 17.98
CA PRO A 162 5.34 -3.46 18.52
C PRO A 162 6.17 -4.57 19.16
N VAL A 163 5.62 -5.76 19.33
CA VAL A 163 6.36 -6.94 19.83
C VAL A 163 6.87 -7.84 18.70
N GLY A 164 6.60 -7.49 17.44
CA GLY A 164 6.99 -8.29 16.26
C GLY A 164 6.25 -9.63 16.16
N PRO A 165 6.92 -10.66 15.55
CA PRO A 165 8.32 -10.66 15.11
C PRO A 165 8.58 -9.70 13.93
N PHE A 166 9.76 -9.12 13.89
CA PHE A 166 10.14 -8.14 12.85
C PHE A 166 10.73 -8.79 11.59
N ASN A 167 10.52 -10.09 11.41
CA ASN A 167 11.11 -10.85 10.30
C ASN A 167 10.61 -10.43 8.92
N ALA A 168 9.39 -9.93 8.80
CA ALA A 168 8.84 -9.43 7.55
C ALA A 168 9.01 -7.90 7.39
N TRP A 169 9.45 -7.20 8.42
CA TRP A 169 9.64 -5.76 8.38
C TRP A 169 10.79 -5.36 7.44
N PRO A 170 10.76 -4.17 6.82
CA PRO A 170 11.80 -3.73 5.89
C PRO A 170 13.21 -3.86 6.45
N THR A 171 13.46 -3.39 7.68
CA THR A 171 14.77 -3.47 8.33
C THR A 171 15.09 -4.83 8.94
N GLY A 172 14.14 -5.74 8.99
CA GLY A 172 14.32 -7.13 9.38
C GLY A 172 14.55 -8.05 8.17
N GLY A 173 13.54 -8.87 7.89
CA GLY A 173 13.55 -9.81 6.77
C GLY A 173 13.59 -9.17 5.39
N GLY A 174 13.06 -7.98 5.22
CA GLY A 174 13.14 -7.22 3.97
C GLY A 174 14.57 -6.91 3.51
N GLY A 175 15.49 -6.77 4.46
CA GLY A 175 16.92 -6.60 4.15
C GLY A 175 17.37 -5.18 3.90
N PHE A 176 16.51 -4.19 4.13
CA PHE A 176 16.87 -2.77 4.12
C PHE A 176 17.65 -2.40 5.40
N GLU A 177 18.60 -1.49 5.27
CA GLU A 177 19.35 -0.96 6.43
C GLU A 177 18.61 0.21 7.09
N TYR A 178 17.78 0.90 6.31
CA TYR A 178 16.95 2.01 6.78
C TYR A 178 15.53 1.91 6.24
N PHE A 179 14.58 2.29 7.05
CA PHE A 179 13.17 2.40 6.69
C PHE A 179 12.56 3.65 7.31
N TYR A 180 11.81 4.40 6.51
CA TYR A 180 10.95 5.47 6.97
C TYR A 180 9.65 5.46 6.17
N GLY A 181 8.52 5.19 6.83
CA GLY A 181 7.24 5.06 6.14
C GLY A 181 6.18 4.37 7.00
N PHE A 182 5.25 3.72 6.34
CA PHE A 182 4.13 3.04 6.97
C PHE A 182 4.06 1.56 6.56
N ILE A 183 3.47 0.74 7.45
CA ILE A 183 3.48 -0.73 7.29
C ILE A 183 2.22 -1.23 6.59
N GLY A 184 1.08 -0.54 6.75
CA GLY A 184 -0.21 -0.93 6.19
C GLY A 184 -0.35 -0.71 4.68
N GLY A 185 -1.55 -0.97 4.17
CA GLY A 185 -1.91 -0.84 2.76
C GLY A 185 -2.16 0.59 2.31
N GLU A 186 -2.51 1.47 3.24
CA GLU A 186 -2.82 2.87 2.97
C GLU A 186 -2.29 3.77 4.07
N ALA A 187 -2.22 5.05 3.84
CA ALA A 187 -1.86 6.05 4.83
C ALA A 187 -2.52 7.39 4.57
N ASN A 188 -3.03 7.99 5.63
CA ASN A 188 -3.41 9.39 5.67
C ASN A 188 -2.17 10.26 5.38
N GLN A 189 -2.23 11.12 4.36
CA GLN A 189 -1.06 11.94 3.99
C GLN A 189 -0.86 13.14 4.92
N TRP A 190 -1.88 13.47 5.72
CA TRP A 190 -1.88 14.57 6.68
C TRP A 190 -1.54 14.12 8.11
N TYR A 191 -2.02 12.94 8.51
CA TYR A 191 -1.83 12.33 9.83
C TYR A 191 -1.37 10.87 9.73
N PRO A 192 -0.22 10.59 9.07
CA PRO A 192 0.19 9.20 8.83
C PRO A 192 0.64 8.50 10.11
N SER A 193 0.43 7.18 10.14
CA SER A 193 1.03 6.29 11.13
C SER A 193 2.41 5.84 10.66
N LEU A 194 3.47 6.48 11.16
CA LEU A 194 4.83 6.31 10.65
C LEU A 194 5.73 5.48 11.56
N TYR A 195 6.70 4.85 10.90
CA TYR A 195 7.79 4.12 11.56
C TYR A 195 9.14 4.55 11.01
N GLU A 196 10.13 4.68 11.91
CA GLU A 196 11.55 4.76 11.56
C GLU A 196 12.24 3.48 12.03
N GLY A 197 12.62 2.62 11.09
CA GLY A 197 13.00 1.24 11.38
C GLY A 197 11.79 0.42 11.85
N THR A 198 11.72 0.11 13.13
CA THR A 198 10.59 -0.59 13.79
C THR A 198 9.94 0.26 14.89
N VAL A 199 10.36 1.51 15.04
CA VAL A 199 9.90 2.41 16.09
C VAL A 199 8.84 3.36 15.54
N PRO A 200 7.65 3.45 16.14
CA PRO A 200 6.65 4.46 15.78
C PRO A 200 7.20 5.88 15.96
N VAL A 201 6.92 6.75 15.01
CA VAL A 201 7.36 8.16 15.05
C VAL A 201 6.21 9.07 14.62
N GLU A 202 6.15 10.24 15.24
CA GLU A 202 5.19 11.27 14.86
C GLU A 202 5.81 12.29 13.93
N PRO A 203 5.06 12.83 12.95
CA PRO A 203 5.48 13.96 12.15
C PRO A 203 5.88 15.16 13.02
N LYS A 204 6.91 15.90 12.60
CA LYS A 204 7.34 17.10 13.33
C LYS A 204 6.41 18.30 13.16
N LYS A 205 5.63 18.34 12.09
CA LYS A 205 4.66 19.38 11.75
C LYS A 205 3.24 18.81 11.77
N THR A 206 2.27 19.68 11.98
CA THR A 206 0.84 19.36 11.78
C THR A 206 0.40 19.76 10.36
N PRO A 207 -0.78 19.33 9.88
CA PRO A 207 -1.33 19.79 8.61
C PRO A 207 -1.46 21.32 8.52
N GLU A 208 -1.83 22.00 9.62
CA GLU A 208 -1.93 23.45 9.70
C GLU A 208 -0.56 24.14 9.55
N GLU A 209 0.52 23.44 9.93
CA GLU A 209 1.91 23.88 9.75
C GLU A 209 2.45 23.47 8.37
N GLY A 210 1.60 22.93 7.49
CA GLY A 210 1.94 22.54 6.12
C GLY A 210 2.58 21.16 6.00
N TYR A 211 2.29 20.22 6.91
CA TYR A 211 2.75 18.83 6.78
C TYR A 211 2.05 18.11 5.62
N ASN A 212 2.82 17.34 4.89
CA ASN A 212 2.33 16.29 3.98
C ASN A 212 3.37 15.17 3.89
N LEU A 213 2.91 13.92 3.92
CA LEU A 213 3.77 12.74 3.95
C LEU A 213 4.71 12.63 2.76
N ILE A 214 4.26 12.95 1.54
CA ILE A 214 5.09 12.84 0.32
C ILE A 214 6.28 13.79 0.39
N GLU A 215 6.07 15.02 0.87
CA GLU A 215 7.15 15.99 1.06
C GLU A 215 8.14 15.52 2.11
N ASP A 216 7.65 15.15 3.30
CA ASP A 216 8.48 14.68 4.42
C ASP A 216 9.32 13.48 4.03
N MET A 217 8.71 12.49 3.41
CA MET A 217 9.39 11.27 2.96
C MET A 217 10.45 11.57 1.89
N THR A 218 10.18 12.49 0.97
CA THR A 218 11.13 12.92 -0.05
C THR A 218 12.34 13.62 0.60
N ASP A 219 12.10 14.48 1.59
CA ASP A 219 13.17 15.16 2.34
C ASP A 219 14.03 14.14 3.12
N LYS A 220 13.41 13.16 3.75
CA LYS A 220 14.12 12.05 4.43
C LYS A 220 14.97 11.25 3.44
N ALA A 221 14.44 10.90 2.26
CA ALA A 221 15.18 10.16 1.25
C ALA A 221 16.39 10.95 0.72
N MET A 222 16.22 12.23 0.42
CA MET A 222 17.31 13.10 -0.03
C MET A 222 18.38 13.26 1.05
N ALA A 223 17.99 13.46 2.32
CA ALA A 223 18.92 13.57 3.43
C ALA A 223 19.73 12.29 3.63
N TRP A 224 19.05 11.13 3.57
CA TRP A 224 19.71 9.82 3.70
C TRP A 224 20.69 9.58 2.56
N ILE A 225 20.31 9.80 1.29
CA ILE A 225 21.20 9.64 0.13
C ILE A 225 22.40 10.58 0.24
N GLY A 226 22.18 11.86 0.59
CA GLY A 226 23.24 12.84 0.79
C GLY A 226 24.25 12.40 1.83
N GLN A 227 23.76 11.88 2.98
CA GLN A 227 24.62 11.35 4.04
C GLN A 227 25.43 10.14 3.58
N GLN A 228 24.80 9.18 2.86
CA GLN A 228 25.51 8.01 2.34
C GLN A 228 26.65 8.43 1.40
N LYS A 229 26.37 9.37 0.49
CA LYS A 229 27.37 9.82 -0.50
C LYS A 229 28.46 10.71 0.11
N ALA A 230 28.17 11.44 1.17
CA ALA A 230 29.17 12.20 1.89
C ALA A 230 30.20 11.33 2.62
N LEU A 231 29.74 10.17 3.16
CA LEU A 231 30.59 9.27 3.97
C LEU A 231 31.23 8.14 3.16
N ALA A 232 30.57 7.67 2.11
CA ALA A 232 31.02 6.57 1.25
C ALA A 232 30.65 6.85 -0.23
N PRO A 233 31.34 7.80 -0.90
CA PRO A 233 30.96 8.26 -2.24
C PRO A 233 31.02 7.16 -3.30
N ASP A 234 31.91 6.19 -3.13
CA ASP A 234 32.11 5.04 -4.02
C ASP A 234 31.09 3.89 -3.78
N LYS A 235 30.41 3.86 -2.64
CA LYS A 235 29.46 2.82 -2.30
C LYS A 235 28.10 3.11 -2.97
N PRO A 236 27.59 2.23 -3.86
CA PRO A 236 26.28 2.43 -4.44
C PRO A 236 25.16 2.16 -3.43
N PHE A 237 24.02 2.80 -3.65
CA PHE A 237 22.81 2.56 -2.87
C PHE A 237 21.74 1.82 -3.68
N PHE A 238 20.84 1.17 -2.97
CA PHE A 238 19.53 0.73 -3.42
C PHE A 238 18.45 1.43 -2.60
N VAL A 239 17.67 2.25 -3.27
CA VAL A 239 16.53 2.96 -2.66
C VAL A 239 15.22 2.48 -3.30
N TYR A 240 14.29 2.04 -2.47
CA TYR A 240 12.92 1.78 -2.84
C TYR A 240 12.04 2.91 -2.29
N PHE A 241 11.53 3.76 -3.19
CA PHE A 241 10.69 4.91 -2.93
C PHE A 241 9.27 4.62 -3.37
N ALA A 242 8.38 4.35 -2.41
CA ALA A 242 7.00 3.93 -2.62
C ALA A 242 6.06 4.89 -1.87
N PRO A 243 5.66 6.03 -2.46
CA PRO A 243 4.98 7.10 -1.75
C PRO A 243 3.59 6.74 -1.19
N GLY A 244 3.00 5.60 -1.62
CA GLY A 244 1.62 5.27 -1.30
C GLY A 244 0.59 6.07 -2.11
N ALA A 245 1.00 7.12 -2.77
CA ALA A 245 0.18 7.83 -3.75
C ALA A 245 0.18 7.04 -5.08
N THR A 246 -0.93 6.89 -5.77
CA THR A 246 -2.20 7.59 -5.60
C THR A 246 -3.30 6.74 -4.96
N HIS A 247 -2.94 5.79 -4.07
CA HIS A 247 -3.92 5.04 -3.28
C HIS A 247 -4.79 6.02 -2.46
N ALA A 248 -6.03 5.64 -2.21
CA ALA A 248 -6.87 6.37 -1.27
C ALA A 248 -6.24 6.32 0.16
N PRO A 249 -6.49 7.32 0.99
CA PRO A 249 -7.26 8.53 0.72
C PRO A 249 -6.54 9.48 -0.25
N HIS A 250 -7.29 10.04 -1.20
CA HIS A 250 -6.71 10.97 -2.17
C HIS A 250 -6.44 12.33 -1.50
N HIS A 251 -5.33 12.44 -0.84
CA HIS A 251 -4.94 13.62 -0.07
C HIS A 251 -3.89 14.46 -0.79
N VAL A 252 -4.19 15.74 -1.02
CA VAL A 252 -3.29 16.67 -1.69
C VAL A 252 -3.56 18.11 -1.25
N PRO A 253 -2.53 18.98 -1.15
CA PRO A 253 -2.77 20.41 -0.92
C PRO A 253 -3.71 20.99 -1.98
N LYS A 254 -4.68 21.79 -1.51
CA LYS A 254 -5.82 22.26 -2.32
C LYS A 254 -5.39 22.94 -3.63
N GLU A 255 -4.30 23.70 -3.60
CA GLU A 255 -3.74 24.39 -4.75
C GLU A 255 -3.32 23.46 -5.89
N TRP A 256 -2.93 22.20 -5.60
CA TRP A 256 -2.60 21.22 -6.62
C TRP A 256 -3.85 20.65 -7.29
N ALA A 257 -4.88 20.35 -6.51
CA ALA A 257 -6.18 19.96 -7.05
C ALA A 257 -6.82 21.09 -7.88
N ASP A 258 -6.70 22.33 -7.44
CA ASP A 258 -7.29 23.50 -8.10
C ASP A 258 -6.65 23.82 -9.47
N LYS A 259 -5.44 23.31 -9.76
CA LYS A 259 -4.84 23.37 -11.12
C LYS A 259 -5.70 22.65 -12.16
N TYR A 260 -6.47 21.66 -11.72
CA TYR A 260 -7.31 20.81 -12.58
C TYR A 260 -8.76 21.26 -12.65
N LYS A 261 -9.12 22.36 -12.01
CA LYS A 261 -10.49 22.86 -12.02
C LYS A 261 -11.03 23.01 -13.45
N GLY A 262 -12.14 22.34 -13.73
CA GLY A 262 -12.79 22.31 -15.05
C GLY A 262 -12.13 21.40 -16.10
N LYS A 263 -11.07 20.66 -15.74
CA LYS A 263 -10.38 19.73 -16.69
C LYS A 263 -11.12 18.40 -16.88
N PHE A 264 -12.12 18.13 -16.06
CA PHE A 264 -12.89 16.89 -16.07
C PHE A 264 -14.39 17.13 -16.33
N ASP A 265 -14.76 18.32 -16.85
CA ASP A 265 -16.14 18.69 -17.14
C ASP A 265 -16.80 17.79 -18.19
N GLN A 266 -16.02 17.22 -19.11
CA GLN A 266 -16.47 16.33 -20.17
C GLN A 266 -16.91 14.93 -19.66
N GLY A 267 -16.58 14.58 -18.40
CA GLY A 267 -16.87 13.27 -17.82
C GLY A 267 -15.95 12.14 -18.29
N TRP A 268 -16.10 10.97 -17.67
CA TRP A 268 -15.17 9.84 -17.87
C TRP A 268 -15.26 9.18 -19.25
N ASP A 269 -16.44 9.09 -19.86
CA ASP A 269 -16.58 8.47 -21.18
C ASP A 269 -15.80 9.28 -22.25
N LYS A 270 -15.96 10.60 -22.25
CA LYS A 270 -15.24 11.48 -23.15
C LYS A 270 -13.76 11.58 -22.83
N LEU A 271 -13.41 11.56 -21.55
CA LEU A 271 -12.01 11.54 -21.12
C LEU A 271 -11.27 10.31 -21.66
N ARG A 272 -11.92 9.12 -21.70
CA ARG A 272 -11.34 7.91 -22.29
C ARG A 272 -11.04 8.10 -23.76
N GLU A 273 -11.95 8.67 -24.53
CA GLU A 273 -11.74 8.97 -25.96
C GLU A 273 -10.55 9.92 -26.17
N GLU A 274 -10.48 10.99 -25.38
CA GLU A 274 -9.40 11.98 -25.46
C GLU A 274 -8.04 11.38 -25.05
N THR A 275 -8.01 10.60 -23.98
CA THR A 275 -6.81 9.90 -23.53
C THR A 275 -6.32 8.92 -24.60
N PHE A 276 -7.21 8.13 -25.16
CA PHE A 276 -6.91 7.20 -26.24
C PHE A 276 -6.32 7.89 -27.50
N ALA A 277 -6.89 9.03 -27.88
CA ALA A 277 -6.37 9.84 -28.97
C ALA A 277 -4.95 10.37 -28.67
N ARG A 278 -4.70 10.84 -27.42
CA ARG A 278 -3.36 11.28 -26.99
C ARG A 278 -2.36 10.13 -26.98
N GLN A 279 -2.77 8.94 -26.52
CA GLN A 279 -1.93 7.73 -26.51
C GLN A 279 -1.46 7.34 -27.89
N LYS A 280 -2.36 7.35 -28.91
CA LYS A 280 -2.02 7.13 -30.30
C LYS A 280 -1.06 8.19 -30.85
N LYS A 281 -1.34 9.46 -30.58
CA LYS A 281 -0.49 10.57 -31.01
C LYS A 281 0.91 10.51 -30.40
N LEU A 282 1.01 10.10 -29.15
CA LEU A 282 2.29 9.93 -28.44
C LEU A 282 3.04 8.66 -28.87
N GLY A 283 2.35 7.72 -29.53
CA GLY A 283 2.90 6.45 -29.97
C GLY A 283 3.15 5.45 -28.82
N VAL A 284 2.47 5.60 -27.70
CA VAL A 284 2.58 4.66 -26.56
C VAL A 284 1.69 3.43 -26.74
N ILE A 285 0.77 3.49 -27.69
CA ILE A 285 -0.03 2.36 -28.17
C ILE A 285 0.03 2.33 -29.70
N PRO A 286 -0.15 1.15 -30.33
CA PRO A 286 -0.22 1.04 -31.79
C PRO A 286 -1.36 1.90 -32.38
N PRO A 287 -1.17 2.49 -33.58
CA PRO A 287 -2.20 3.33 -34.21
C PRO A 287 -3.49 2.57 -34.54
N GLU A 288 -3.41 1.26 -34.80
CA GLU A 288 -4.53 0.37 -35.07
C GLU A 288 -5.31 -0.08 -33.80
N SER A 289 -4.83 0.25 -32.62
CA SER A 289 -5.49 -0.11 -31.34
C SER A 289 -6.94 0.35 -31.31
N GLN A 290 -7.78 -0.42 -30.64
CA GLN A 290 -9.18 -0.10 -30.42
C GLN A 290 -9.41 0.31 -28.98
N LEU A 291 -10.27 1.30 -28.74
CA LEU A 291 -10.72 1.64 -27.41
C LEU A 291 -11.74 0.60 -26.97
N THR A 292 -11.52 -0.02 -25.81
CA THR A 292 -12.49 -0.97 -25.25
C THR A 292 -13.78 -0.28 -24.81
N ALA A 293 -14.89 -0.98 -24.90
CA ALA A 293 -16.18 -0.47 -24.45
C ALA A 293 -16.20 -0.27 -22.92
N ARG A 294 -17.02 0.67 -22.46
CA ARG A 294 -17.35 0.79 -21.05
C ARG A 294 -18.16 -0.42 -20.60
N HIS A 295 -17.86 -0.97 -19.44
CA HIS A 295 -18.63 -2.07 -18.87
C HIS A 295 -20.04 -1.61 -18.46
N LYS A 296 -21.02 -2.49 -18.61
CA LYS A 296 -22.42 -2.20 -18.24
C LYS A 296 -22.61 -1.94 -16.75
N GLU A 297 -21.69 -2.44 -15.93
CA GLU A 297 -21.66 -2.25 -14.47
C GLU A 297 -21.18 -0.84 -14.07
N ILE A 298 -20.66 -0.05 -15.00
CA ILE A 298 -20.24 1.33 -14.80
C ILE A 298 -21.30 2.23 -15.47
N PRO A 299 -21.99 3.12 -14.76
CA PRO A 299 -22.95 4.03 -15.37
C PRO A 299 -22.28 4.97 -16.38
N ALA A 300 -22.98 5.35 -17.43
CA ALA A 300 -22.53 6.40 -18.32
C ALA A 300 -22.45 7.74 -17.56
N TRP A 301 -21.50 8.61 -17.95
CA TRP A 301 -21.43 9.95 -17.37
C TRP A 301 -22.76 10.70 -17.46
N ASP A 302 -23.44 10.60 -18.61
CA ASP A 302 -24.71 11.29 -18.84
C ASP A 302 -25.87 10.72 -18.00
N GLU A 303 -25.75 9.49 -17.53
CA GLU A 303 -26.72 8.84 -16.62
C GLU A 303 -26.53 9.24 -15.16
N MET A 304 -25.40 9.86 -14.80
CA MET A 304 -25.14 10.29 -13.43
C MET A 304 -26.03 11.46 -13.02
N PRO A 305 -26.51 11.47 -11.77
CA PRO A 305 -27.33 12.58 -11.27
C PRO A 305 -26.64 13.93 -11.42
N GLU A 306 -27.32 14.93 -11.98
CA GLU A 306 -26.76 16.28 -12.17
C GLU A 306 -26.26 16.91 -10.87
N ALA A 307 -26.98 16.66 -9.76
CA ALA A 307 -26.57 17.15 -8.44
C ALA A 307 -25.23 16.57 -7.94
N LEU A 308 -24.84 15.39 -8.44
CA LEU A 308 -23.61 14.72 -8.04
C LEU A 308 -22.42 15.07 -8.96
N LYS A 309 -22.66 15.47 -10.21
CA LYS A 309 -21.58 15.74 -11.19
C LYS A 309 -20.52 16.74 -10.70
N PRO A 310 -20.84 17.83 -10.00
CA PRO A 310 -19.79 18.71 -9.47
C PRO A 310 -18.84 18.00 -8.51
N VAL A 311 -19.36 17.13 -7.64
CA VAL A 311 -18.56 16.33 -6.70
C VAL A 311 -17.70 15.32 -7.47
N LEU A 312 -18.28 14.62 -8.45
CA LEU A 312 -17.54 13.67 -9.30
C LEU A 312 -16.36 14.34 -10.03
N ARG A 313 -16.56 15.56 -10.55
CA ARG A 313 -15.48 16.33 -11.16
C ARG A 313 -14.38 16.64 -10.13
N ARG A 314 -14.77 17.08 -8.93
CA ARG A 314 -13.83 17.40 -7.86
C ARG A 314 -12.98 16.19 -7.45
N GLN A 315 -13.55 15.00 -7.41
CA GLN A 315 -12.82 13.75 -7.15
C GLN A 315 -11.68 13.56 -8.15
N ALA A 316 -11.94 13.71 -9.45
CA ALA A 316 -10.93 13.59 -10.49
C ALA A 316 -9.87 14.69 -10.42
N GLU A 317 -10.26 15.94 -10.11
CA GLU A 317 -9.36 17.07 -9.91
C GLU A 317 -8.37 16.80 -8.75
N VAL A 318 -8.87 16.28 -7.63
CA VAL A 318 -8.06 15.91 -6.47
C VAL A 318 -7.10 14.79 -6.81
N TYR A 319 -7.58 13.73 -7.46
CA TYR A 319 -6.72 12.61 -7.88
C TYR A 319 -5.61 13.06 -8.83
N ALA A 320 -5.94 13.87 -9.83
CA ALA A 320 -4.96 14.38 -10.77
C ALA A 320 -3.92 15.30 -10.09
N GLY A 321 -4.37 16.15 -9.18
CA GLY A 321 -3.48 16.98 -8.36
C GLY A 321 -2.56 16.14 -7.48
N TYR A 322 -3.08 15.02 -6.94
CA TYR A 322 -2.33 14.10 -6.09
C TYR A 322 -1.21 13.40 -6.87
N LEU A 323 -1.48 12.93 -8.09
CA LEU A 323 -0.44 12.34 -8.94
C LEU A 323 0.59 13.38 -9.39
N GLU A 324 0.17 14.60 -9.78
CA GLU A 324 1.11 15.67 -10.14
C GLU A 324 1.98 16.11 -8.97
N TYR A 325 1.40 16.22 -7.77
CA TYR A 325 2.14 16.53 -6.54
C TYR A 325 3.19 15.46 -6.22
N THR A 326 2.84 14.21 -6.40
CA THR A 326 3.76 13.07 -6.24
C THR A 326 4.90 13.15 -7.24
N ASP A 327 4.60 13.37 -8.53
CA ASP A 327 5.61 13.52 -9.58
C ASP A 327 6.52 14.73 -9.33
N HIS A 328 5.98 15.83 -8.78
CA HIS A 328 6.78 16.99 -8.38
C HIS A 328 7.84 16.61 -7.33
N HIS A 329 7.46 15.85 -6.31
CA HIS A 329 8.39 15.43 -5.27
C HIS A 329 9.39 14.37 -5.75
N VAL A 330 8.98 13.48 -6.66
CA VAL A 330 9.91 12.62 -7.40
C VAL A 330 10.92 13.48 -8.17
N GLY A 331 10.47 14.56 -8.80
CA GLY A 331 11.36 15.52 -9.48
C GLY A 331 12.41 16.11 -8.54
N ARG A 332 12.02 16.50 -7.32
CA ARG A 332 12.96 17.00 -6.29
C ARG A 332 14.02 15.96 -5.93
N LEU A 333 13.62 14.68 -5.79
CA LEU A 333 14.55 13.58 -5.54
C LEU A 333 15.55 13.41 -6.68
N LEU A 334 15.09 13.39 -7.93
CA LEU A 334 15.94 13.28 -9.12
C LEU A 334 16.91 14.46 -9.28
N ASP A 335 16.44 15.67 -9.00
CA ASP A 335 17.29 16.86 -8.99
C ASP A 335 18.33 16.81 -7.86
N GLY A 336 18.00 16.17 -6.75
CA GLY A 336 18.95 15.85 -5.68
C GLY A 336 20.09 14.94 -6.18
N LEU A 337 19.74 13.85 -6.88
CA LEU A 337 20.75 12.95 -7.47
C LEU A 337 21.62 13.66 -8.51
N LYS A 338 21.02 14.56 -9.31
CA LYS A 338 21.76 15.36 -10.31
C LYS A 338 22.74 16.33 -9.64
N ARG A 339 22.33 17.01 -8.57
CA ARG A 339 23.21 17.90 -7.80
C ARG A 339 24.39 17.18 -7.16
N LEU A 340 24.21 15.91 -6.80
CA LEU A 340 25.29 15.05 -6.27
C LEU A 340 26.14 14.41 -7.38
N ASP A 341 25.88 14.70 -8.66
CA ASP A 341 26.58 14.16 -9.83
C ASP A 341 26.57 12.61 -9.89
N ILE A 342 25.46 12.00 -9.46
CA ILE A 342 25.28 10.54 -9.41
C ILE A 342 24.16 10.02 -10.29
N LEU A 343 23.32 10.90 -10.85
CA LEU A 343 22.15 10.49 -11.65
C LEU A 343 22.57 9.68 -12.90
N ASP A 344 23.70 10.01 -13.53
CA ASP A 344 24.17 9.34 -14.74
C ASP A 344 24.46 7.85 -14.55
N ASN A 345 24.92 7.46 -13.36
CA ASN A 345 25.11 6.06 -12.98
C ASN A 345 24.08 5.59 -11.92
N THR A 346 22.88 6.10 -12.01
CA THR A 346 21.74 5.61 -11.23
C THR A 346 20.73 4.97 -12.19
N LEU A 347 20.48 3.68 -12.00
CA LEU A 347 19.43 2.94 -12.68
C LEU A 347 18.09 3.26 -11.98
N VAL A 348 17.25 4.03 -12.64
CA VAL A 348 15.94 4.46 -12.13
C VAL A 348 14.84 3.67 -12.81
N PHE A 349 14.00 3.01 -12.04
CA PHE A 349 12.71 2.50 -12.46
C PHE A 349 11.62 3.44 -11.94
N TYR A 350 10.80 3.98 -12.82
CA TYR A 350 9.59 4.72 -12.48
C TYR A 350 8.40 3.93 -13.00
N ILE A 351 7.79 3.17 -12.10
CA ILE A 351 6.66 2.27 -12.39
C ILE A 351 5.39 3.03 -12.06
N VAL A 352 4.60 3.33 -13.08
CA VAL A 352 3.35 4.09 -12.94
C VAL A 352 2.20 3.13 -12.68
N GLY A 353 2.05 2.76 -11.41
CA GLY A 353 1.07 1.84 -10.90
C GLY A 353 1.64 0.47 -10.54
N ASP A 354 1.35 0.03 -9.31
CA ASP A 354 1.62 -1.33 -8.86
C ASP A 354 0.48 -2.30 -9.20
N ASN A 355 -0.64 -1.77 -9.63
CA ASN A 355 -1.82 -2.41 -10.23
C ASN A 355 -2.58 -1.36 -11.04
N GLY A 356 -3.70 -1.72 -11.63
CA GLY A 356 -4.59 -0.75 -12.27
C GLY A 356 -5.17 0.26 -11.29
N ALA A 357 -5.81 1.30 -11.82
CA ALA A 357 -6.49 2.31 -11.03
C ALA A 357 -7.60 1.69 -10.16
N SER A 358 -7.77 2.19 -8.93
CA SER A 358 -8.68 1.60 -7.95
C SER A 358 -10.13 1.96 -8.20
N ALA A 359 -10.99 0.94 -8.23
CA ALA A 359 -12.46 1.09 -8.31
C ALA A 359 -13.15 0.98 -6.94
N GLU A 360 -12.41 1.05 -5.84
CA GLU A 360 -12.91 0.79 -4.48
C GLU A 360 -13.77 1.93 -3.92
N GLY A 361 -13.74 3.10 -4.55
CA GLY A 361 -14.63 4.23 -4.23
C GLY A 361 -16.08 4.05 -4.66
N THR A 362 -16.44 2.89 -5.22
CA THR A 362 -17.81 2.56 -5.67
C THR A 362 -18.31 3.41 -6.84
N LEU A 363 -19.62 3.40 -7.10
CA LEU A 363 -20.20 4.10 -8.26
C LEU A 363 -20.16 5.63 -8.15
N ASN A 364 -20.23 6.17 -6.93
CA ASN A 364 -20.35 7.60 -6.67
C ASN A 364 -19.07 8.24 -6.13
N GLY A 365 -18.09 7.44 -5.78
CA GLY A 365 -16.98 7.89 -4.93
C GLY A 365 -17.45 8.09 -3.48
N THR A 366 -16.55 8.48 -2.61
CA THR A 366 -16.83 8.70 -1.19
C THR A 366 -15.97 9.84 -0.65
N TYR A 367 -16.53 10.63 0.26
CA TYR A 367 -15.80 11.64 1.03
C TYR A 367 -15.02 11.04 2.18
N ASN A 368 -15.55 9.94 2.74
CA ASN A 368 -14.89 9.17 3.79
C ASN A 368 -15.12 7.67 3.58
N GLU A 369 -14.10 6.96 3.12
CA GLU A 369 -14.16 5.51 2.89
C GLU A 369 -14.56 4.72 4.12
N MET A 370 -14.20 5.19 5.32
CA MET A 370 -14.57 4.50 6.57
C MET A 370 -16.09 4.42 6.72
N LEU A 371 -16.86 5.32 6.12
CA LEU A 371 -18.32 5.19 6.09
C LEU A 371 -18.79 4.03 5.22
N ASN A 372 -18.16 3.85 4.05
CA ASN A 372 -18.48 2.73 3.16
C ASN A 372 -18.19 1.40 3.84
N PHE A 373 -17.03 1.29 4.47
CA PHE A 373 -16.61 0.07 5.17
C PHE A 373 -17.50 -0.29 6.36
N ASN A 374 -18.08 0.72 6.99
CA ASN A 374 -19.02 0.53 8.09
C ASN A 374 -20.47 0.36 7.64
N GLY A 375 -20.76 0.30 6.32
CA GLY A 375 -22.13 0.17 5.80
C GLY A 375 -22.96 1.46 5.95
N LEU A 376 -22.31 2.61 6.08
CA LEU A 376 -22.93 3.92 6.33
C LEU A 376 -22.94 4.81 5.08
N SER A 377 -22.69 4.27 3.88
CA SER A 377 -22.60 5.03 2.62
C SER A 377 -23.86 5.87 2.33
N SER A 378 -25.03 5.46 2.83
CA SER A 378 -26.28 6.19 2.64
C SER A 378 -26.29 7.57 3.31
N ILE A 379 -25.34 7.87 4.19
CA ILE A 379 -25.18 9.20 4.81
C ILE A 379 -24.60 10.18 3.79
N GLU A 380 -23.80 9.72 2.86
CA GLU A 380 -23.14 10.53 1.84
C GLU A 380 -24.12 10.88 0.69
N THR A 381 -25.19 11.60 1.03
CA THR A 381 -26.13 12.12 0.00
C THR A 381 -25.45 13.17 -0.87
N PRO A 382 -25.97 13.48 -2.08
CA PRO A 382 -25.44 14.54 -2.92
C PRO A 382 -25.31 15.89 -2.18
N GLU A 383 -26.25 16.24 -1.32
CA GLU A 383 -26.24 17.47 -0.51
C GLU A 383 -25.09 17.44 0.49
N PHE A 384 -24.92 16.33 1.21
CA PHE A 384 -23.83 16.13 2.16
C PHE A 384 -22.45 16.28 1.48
N LEU A 385 -22.30 15.70 0.29
CA LEU A 385 -21.05 15.75 -0.48
C LEU A 385 -20.80 17.16 -1.03
N MET A 386 -21.84 17.85 -1.51
CA MET A 386 -21.74 19.22 -2.01
C MET A 386 -21.33 20.23 -0.94
N GLU A 387 -21.85 20.11 0.28
CA GLU A 387 -21.46 20.97 1.41
C GLU A 387 -19.95 20.86 1.75
N ARG A 388 -19.32 19.76 1.35
CA ARG A 388 -17.92 19.42 1.67
C ARG A 388 -16.97 19.47 0.48
N ILE A 389 -17.44 19.92 -0.68
CA ILE A 389 -16.69 19.89 -1.94
C ILE A 389 -15.33 20.61 -1.84
N ASP A 390 -15.24 21.71 -1.09
CA ASP A 390 -14.03 22.48 -0.90
C ASP A 390 -13.05 21.85 0.10
N LYS A 391 -13.49 20.85 0.88
CA LYS A 391 -12.69 20.10 1.83
C LYS A 391 -12.13 18.79 1.24
N TRP A 392 -12.55 18.45 0.02
CA TRP A 392 -12.15 17.19 -0.62
C TRP A 392 -10.65 17.15 -0.84
N GLY A 393 -9.99 16.09 -0.34
CA GLY A 393 -8.53 15.92 -0.37
C GLY A 393 -7.78 16.58 0.79
N GLY A 394 -8.49 17.34 1.66
CA GLY A 394 -7.94 17.94 2.86
C GLY A 394 -7.94 17.00 4.07
N PRO A 395 -7.39 17.46 5.21
CA PRO A 395 -7.20 16.63 6.41
C PRO A 395 -8.50 16.17 7.08
N ASP A 396 -9.64 16.83 6.79
CA ASP A 396 -10.97 16.47 7.30
C ASP A 396 -11.67 15.39 6.47
N SER A 397 -11.07 14.92 5.39
CA SER A 397 -11.64 13.94 4.46
C SER A 397 -10.82 12.65 4.42
N TYR A 398 -11.41 11.58 3.92
CA TYR A 398 -10.72 10.32 3.63
C TYR A 398 -11.25 9.77 2.30
N PRO A 399 -10.95 10.48 1.17
CA PRO A 399 -11.76 10.36 -0.04
C PRO A 399 -11.22 9.35 -1.04
N HIS A 400 -12.16 8.79 -1.81
CA HIS A 400 -11.88 8.00 -3.00
C HIS A 400 -12.79 8.43 -4.16
N TYR A 401 -12.32 8.39 -5.40
CA TYR A 401 -13.09 8.74 -6.59
C TYR A 401 -14.02 7.61 -7.03
N ALA A 402 -14.99 7.94 -7.88
CA ALA A 402 -15.94 7.00 -8.46
C ALA A 402 -15.30 6.05 -9.48
N VAL A 403 -15.85 4.82 -9.61
CA VAL A 403 -15.35 3.77 -10.51
C VAL A 403 -15.23 4.21 -11.98
N GLY A 404 -16.08 5.13 -12.44
CA GLY A 404 -15.99 5.69 -13.79
C GLY A 404 -14.65 6.38 -14.07
N TRP A 405 -14.10 7.06 -13.06
CA TRP A 405 -12.77 7.66 -13.16
C TRP A 405 -11.65 6.60 -13.13
N ALA A 406 -11.77 5.57 -12.28
CA ALA A 406 -10.81 4.46 -12.29
C ALA A 406 -10.69 3.85 -13.69
N HIS A 407 -11.81 3.49 -14.29
CA HIS A 407 -11.84 2.94 -15.65
C HIS A 407 -11.29 3.92 -16.71
N ALA A 408 -11.48 5.23 -16.52
CA ALA A 408 -10.87 6.23 -17.40
C ALA A 408 -9.35 6.30 -17.25
N MET A 409 -8.84 6.12 -16.03
CA MET A 409 -7.40 6.09 -15.76
C MET A 409 -6.71 4.81 -16.24
N ASP A 410 -7.45 3.74 -16.54
CA ASP A 410 -6.95 2.49 -17.12
C ASP A 410 -7.03 2.44 -18.67
N THR A 411 -7.40 3.56 -19.30
CA THR A 411 -7.49 3.64 -20.76
C THR A 411 -6.20 3.18 -21.45
N PRO A 412 -6.27 2.32 -22.50
CA PRO A 412 -7.44 1.92 -23.29
C PRO A 412 -8.08 0.60 -22.87
N TYR A 413 -7.69 0.03 -21.75
CA TYR A 413 -7.95 -1.34 -21.36
C TYR A 413 -9.31 -1.54 -20.68
N GLN A 414 -9.70 -2.80 -20.55
CA GLN A 414 -10.87 -3.24 -19.80
C GLN A 414 -10.49 -3.41 -18.33
N TRP A 415 -11.45 -3.15 -17.45
CA TRP A 415 -11.39 -3.37 -16.02
C TRP A 415 -10.36 -2.47 -15.30
N THR A 416 -10.08 -2.80 -14.04
CA THR A 416 -9.35 -1.96 -13.08
C THR A 416 -8.60 -2.85 -12.09
N LYS A 417 -8.00 -2.29 -11.05
CA LYS A 417 -7.41 -2.98 -9.88
C LYS A 417 -8.25 -4.20 -9.48
N GLN A 418 -7.64 -5.28 -9.00
CA GLN A 418 -8.18 -6.60 -8.62
C GLN A 418 -8.56 -7.51 -9.79
N VAL A 419 -8.77 -7.00 -10.99
CA VAL A 419 -9.17 -7.82 -12.13
C VAL A 419 -7.93 -8.32 -12.87
N ALA A 420 -7.29 -9.35 -12.35
CA ALA A 420 -6.03 -9.90 -12.87
C ALA A 420 -6.14 -10.50 -14.29
N SER A 421 -7.37 -10.77 -14.74
CA SER A 421 -7.62 -11.33 -16.07
C SER A 421 -7.33 -10.35 -17.21
N HIS A 422 -7.58 -9.05 -17.00
CA HIS A 422 -7.52 -8.05 -18.05
C HIS A 422 -6.46 -6.98 -17.80
N TRP A 423 -6.03 -6.32 -18.89
CA TRP A 423 -4.91 -5.39 -18.86
C TRP A 423 -5.16 -4.13 -18.01
N GLY A 424 -6.41 -3.71 -17.80
CA GLY A 424 -6.70 -2.61 -16.88
C GLY A 424 -6.31 -2.90 -15.43
N GLY A 425 -6.30 -4.18 -15.02
CA GLY A 425 -5.84 -4.56 -13.69
C GLY A 425 -4.33 -4.74 -13.56
N THR A 426 -3.62 -5.02 -14.67
CA THR A 426 -2.25 -5.53 -14.61
C THR A 426 -1.23 -4.81 -15.50
N ARG A 427 -1.64 -4.12 -16.57
CA ARG A 427 -0.70 -3.45 -17.46
C ARG A 427 -0.45 -2.01 -17.03
N ASN A 428 0.78 -1.71 -16.67
CA ASN A 428 1.21 -0.40 -16.21
C ASN A 428 2.35 0.15 -17.05
N GLY A 429 2.38 1.47 -17.25
CA GLY A 429 3.47 2.14 -17.92
C GLY A 429 4.72 2.18 -17.05
N THR A 430 5.87 1.80 -17.59
CA THR A 430 7.13 1.85 -16.85
C THR A 430 8.18 2.62 -17.62
N ILE A 431 8.92 3.46 -16.93
CA ILE A 431 10.03 4.24 -17.46
C ILE A 431 11.31 3.77 -16.80
N ILE A 432 12.32 3.48 -17.61
CA ILE A 432 13.65 3.13 -17.12
C ILE A 432 14.64 4.19 -17.61
N HIS A 433 15.36 4.79 -16.68
CA HIS A 433 16.35 5.82 -16.95
C HIS A 433 17.70 5.42 -16.36
N TRP A 434 18.69 5.32 -17.21
CA TRP A 434 20.08 5.02 -16.83
C TRP A 434 21.05 5.53 -17.89
N PRO A 435 21.42 6.82 -17.87
CA PRO A 435 22.25 7.44 -18.90
C PRO A 435 23.53 6.69 -19.26
N LYS A 436 24.21 6.08 -18.27
CA LYS A 436 25.42 5.30 -18.48
C LYS A 436 25.17 3.96 -19.15
N GLY A 437 24.01 3.33 -18.94
CA GLY A 437 23.68 1.99 -19.47
C GLY A 437 22.78 2.00 -20.72
N ILE A 438 22.12 3.11 -21.01
CA ILE A 438 21.16 3.26 -22.12
C ILE A 438 21.72 4.25 -23.15
N ALA A 439 22.05 3.74 -24.34
CA ALA A 439 22.53 4.55 -25.46
C ALA A 439 21.37 5.20 -26.22
N ASN A 440 20.29 4.46 -26.47
CA ASN A 440 19.14 4.87 -27.29
C ASN A 440 18.05 5.49 -26.41
N LYS A 441 18.12 6.80 -26.19
CA LYS A 441 17.22 7.54 -25.29
C LYS A 441 15.92 7.93 -25.99
N GLY A 442 14.84 8.00 -25.23
CA GLY A 442 13.53 8.44 -25.72
C GLY A 442 12.72 7.38 -26.46
N GLU A 443 13.26 6.17 -26.60
CA GLU A 443 12.63 5.09 -27.37
C GLU A 443 11.59 4.31 -26.56
N MET A 444 10.70 3.62 -27.31
CA MET A 444 9.73 2.68 -26.79
C MET A 444 10.30 1.26 -26.81
N ARG A 445 9.92 0.45 -25.81
CA ARG A 445 10.15 -0.99 -25.74
C ARG A 445 8.82 -1.71 -25.77
N TRP A 446 8.66 -2.63 -26.70
CA TRP A 446 7.44 -3.35 -27.01
C TRP A 446 7.44 -4.80 -26.54
N GLN A 447 8.52 -5.27 -25.95
CA GLN A 447 8.63 -6.60 -25.40
C GLN A 447 7.72 -6.72 -24.17
N PHE A 448 7.12 -7.89 -23.99
CA PHE A 448 6.37 -8.22 -22.78
C PHE A 448 7.34 -8.33 -21.59
N HIS A 449 7.00 -7.68 -20.50
CA HIS A 449 7.70 -7.78 -19.23
C HIS A 449 6.71 -7.79 -18.06
N HIS A 450 7.17 -8.35 -16.95
CA HIS A 450 6.42 -8.41 -15.70
C HIS A 450 7.27 -7.86 -14.55
N VAL A 451 6.65 -7.45 -13.48
CA VAL A 451 7.32 -6.86 -12.30
C VAL A 451 8.41 -7.77 -11.71
N ILE A 452 8.28 -9.10 -11.87
CA ILE A 452 9.33 -10.05 -11.45
C ILE A 452 10.65 -9.92 -12.23
N ASP A 453 10.64 -9.23 -13.37
CA ASP A 453 11.81 -9.01 -14.21
C ASP A 453 12.74 -7.92 -13.68
N VAL A 454 12.27 -7.09 -12.75
CA VAL A 454 13.04 -5.97 -12.20
C VAL A 454 14.24 -6.46 -11.38
N ALA A 455 14.05 -7.42 -10.48
CA ALA A 455 15.14 -7.93 -9.65
C ALA A 455 16.28 -8.57 -10.46
N PRO A 456 16.05 -9.49 -11.42
CA PRO A 456 17.14 -10.02 -12.27
C PRO A 456 17.78 -8.92 -13.12
N THR A 457 17.05 -7.90 -13.56
CA THR A 457 17.62 -6.75 -14.30
C THR A 457 18.61 -5.97 -13.46
N ILE A 458 18.25 -5.68 -12.21
CA ILE A 458 19.14 -4.96 -11.28
C ILE A 458 20.40 -5.78 -10.98
N LEU A 459 20.25 -7.08 -10.73
CA LEU A 459 21.41 -7.95 -10.49
C LEU A 459 22.35 -7.99 -11.70
N GLU A 460 21.83 -8.15 -12.89
CA GLU A 460 22.62 -8.15 -14.12
C GLU A 460 23.32 -6.79 -14.36
N ALA A 461 22.59 -5.67 -14.17
CA ALA A 461 23.14 -4.33 -14.28
C ALA A 461 24.26 -4.05 -13.27
N ALA A 462 24.18 -4.65 -12.09
CA ALA A 462 25.20 -4.56 -11.03
C ALA A 462 26.35 -5.56 -11.22
N GLY A 463 26.31 -6.43 -12.23
CA GLY A 463 27.29 -7.49 -12.43
C GLY A 463 27.26 -8.56 -11.34
N LEU A 464 26.11 -8.77 -10.70
CA LEU A 464 25.92 -9.70 -9.60
C LEU A 464 25.22 -10.98 -10.07
N PRO A 465 25.68 -12.16 -9.66
CA PRO A 465 24.99 -13.40 -9.91
C PRO A 465 23.73 -13.51 -9.05
N GLN A 466 22.77 -14.31 -9.49
CA GLN A 466 21.73 -14.79 -8.61
C GLN A 466 22.34 -15.59 -7.45
N PRO A 467 21.99 -15.33 -6.18
CA PRO A 467 22.51 -16.12 -5.07
C PRO A 467 21.95 -17.54 -5.10
N THR A 468 22.83 -18.52 -4.84
CA THR A 468 22.44 -19.93 -4.66
C THR A 468 22.15 -20.24 -3.19
N PHE A 469 22.85 -19.57 -2.28
CA PHE A 469 22.62 -19.65 -0.83
C PHE A 469 22.62 -18.27 -0.20
N VAL A 470 21.67 -18.03 0.71
CA VAL A 470 21.64 -16.85 1.56
C VAL A 470 21.43 -17.28 3.01
N ASN A 471 22.34 -16.86 3.90
CA ASN A 471 22.33 -17.25 5.32
C ASN A 471 22.22 -18.78 5.53
N GLY A 472 22.90 -19.56 4.68
CA GLY A 472 22.89 -21.03 4.74
C GLY A 472 21.66 -21.70 4.15
N VAL A 473 20.68 -20.94 3.67
CA VAL A 473 19.47 -21.47 3.03
C VAL A 473 19.62 -21.45 1.50
N GLN A 474 19.41 -22.58 0.86
CA GLN A 474 19.39 -22.67 -0.60
C GLN A 474 18.26 -21.83 -1.16
N GLN A 475 18.56 -21.03 -2.18
CA GLN A 475 17.60 -20.12 -2.77
C GLN A 475 16.85 -20.74 -3.96
N HIS A 476 15.54 -20.51 -3.98
CA HIS A 476 14.73 -20.78 -5.15
C HIS A 476 15.20 -19.91 -6.34
N PRO A 477 15.31 -20.43 -7.57
CA PRO A 477 15.68 -19.62 -8.73
C PRO A 477 14.79 -18.38 -8.90
N LEU A 478 15.33 -17.31 -9.47
CA LEU A 478 14.52 -16.19 -9.96
C LEU A 478 13.59 -16.70 -11.06
N GLU A 479 12.36 -16.20 -11.07
CA GLU A 479 11.34 -16.59 -12.04
C GLU A 479 11.16 -15.54 -13.13
N GLY A 480 11.66 -14.32 -12.90
CA GLY A 480 11.72 -13.25 -13.87
C GLY A 480 12.90 -13.35 -14.83
N VAL A 481 12.83 -12.58 -15.89
CA VAL A 481 13.83 -12.47 -16.96
C VAL A 481 14.39 -11.06 -16.99
N SER A 482 15.73 -10.91 -16.97
CA SER A 482 16.32 -9.58 -17.07
C SER A 482 15.89 -8.83 -18.33
N MET A 483 15.50 -7.57 -18.16
CA MET A 483 15.11 -6.65 -19.23
C MET A 483 16.29 -6.04 -19.96
N LEU A 484 17.52 -6.20 -19.42
CA LEU A 484 18.73 -5.52 -19.91
C LEU A 484 19.01 -5.78 -21.39
N TYR A 485 18.64 -6.97 -21.91
CA TYR A 485 18.79 -7.33 -23.32
C TYR A 485 18.09 -6.38 -24.28
N SER A 486 17.00 -5.74 -23.84
CA SER A 486 16.19 -4.83 -24.66
C SER A 486 16.62 -3.37 -24.55
N PHE A 487 17.49 -3.00 -23.57
CA PHE A 487 17.79 -1.59 -23.29
C PHE A 487 18.39 -0.88 -24.50
N ASN A 488 19.30 -1.53 -25.21
CA ASN A 488 19.97 -0.96 -26.39
C ASN A 488 19.57 -1.63 -27.72
N ASP A 489 18.55 -2.51 -27.69
CA ASP A 489 18.00 -3.16 -28.88
C ASP A 489 16.46 -3.21 -28.82
N ALA A 490 15.82 -2.23 -29.45
CA ALA A 490 14.35 -2.15 -29.52
C ALA A 490 13.72 -3.31 -30.29
N LYS A 491 14.50 -4.03 -31.12
CA LYS A 491 14.03 -5.15 -31.94
C LYS A 491 14.42 -6.51 -31.36
N ALA A 492 15.07 -6.53 -30.21
CA ALA A 492 15.42 -7.78 -29.53
C ALA A 492 14.16 -8.65 -29.36
N PRO A 493 14.24 -9.95 -29.66
CA PRO A 493 13.11 -10.86 -29.46
C PRO A 493 12.72 -10.89 -27.98
N GLU A 494 11.43 -11.01 -27.73
CA GLU A 494 10.88 -11.14 -26.40
C GLU A 494 11.45 -12.38 -25.70
N ARG A 495 11.82 -12.23 -24.43
CA ARG A 495 12.37 -13.34 -23.61
C ARG A 495 11.42 -13.77 -22.50
N HIS A 496 10.49 -12.92 -22.08
CA HIS A 496 9.43 -13.28 -21.12
C HIS A 496 8.21 -13.77 -21.91
N GLU A 497 8.18 -15.06 -22.22
CA GLU A 497 7.21 -15.63 -23.16
C GLU A 497 5.92 -16.11 -22.49
N THR A 498 5.92 -16.33 -21.19
CA THR A 498 4.76 -16.92 -20.45
C THR A 498 4.62 -16.29 -19.08
N GLN A 499 3.43 -15.76 -18.79
CA GLN A 499 3.07 -15.23 -17.47
C GLN A 499 1.62 -15.55 -17.13
N TYR A 500 1.39 -16.21 -16.00
CA TYR A 500 0.04 -16.35 -15.44
C TYR A 500 -0.34 -15.10 -14.64
N PHE A 501 -1.65 -14.90 -14.50
CA PHE A 501 -2.25 -13.90 -13.65
C PHE A 501 -3.38 -14.54 -12.85
N GLU A 502 -3.51 -14.16 -11.58
CA GLU A 502 -4.63 -14.56 -10.73
C GLU A 502 -4.80 -13.58 -9.58
N MET A 503 -6.06 -13.21 -9.29
CA MET A 503 -6.48 -12.49 -8.10
C MET A 503 -7.97 -12.71 -7.87
N PHE A 504 -8.34 -13.27 -6.70
CA PHE A 504 -9.73 -13.51 -6.31
C PHE A 504 -10.56 -14.28 -7.36
N GLY A 505 -9.94 -15.23 -8.05
CA GLY A 505 -10.55 -16.00 -9.11
C GLY A 505 -10.52 -15.35 -10.49
N ASN A 506 -10.23 -14.04 -10.61
CA ASN A 506 -9.94 -13.42 -11.91
C ASN A 506 -8.60 -13.94 -12.40
N ARG A 507 -8.57 -14.63 -13.52
CA ARG A 507 -7.38 -15.33 -13.97
C ARG A 507 -7.10 -15.17 -15.45
N GLY A 508 -5.82 -15.25 -15.79
CA GLY A 508 -5.37 -15.13 -17.17
C GLY A 508 -4.00 -15.75 -17.39
N ILE A 509 -3.69 -15.96 -18.64
CA ILE A 509 -2.38 -16.41 -19.12
C ILE A 509 -1.96 -15.60 -20.33
N TYR A 510 -0.75 -15.05 -20.28
CA TYR A 510 -0.04 -14.59 -21.47
C TYR A 510 0.89 -15.70 -21.93
N HIS A 511 0.86 -16.03 -23.22
CA HIS A 511 1.80 -16.97 -23.81
C HIS A 511 2.07 -16.61 -25.28
N LYS A 512 3.30 -16.15 -25.57
CA LYS A 512 3.79 -15.89 -26.94
C LYS A 512 2.82 -15.06 -27.77
N GLY A 513 2.45 -13.87 -27.29
CA GLY A 513 1.58 -12.94 -27.97
C GLY A 513 0.07 -13.22 -27.83
N TRP A 514 -0.32 -14.30 -27.20
CA TRP A 514 -1.72 -14.66 -26.96
C TRP A 514 -2.10 -14.52 -25.49
N THR A 515 -3.37 -14.19 -25.23
CA THR A 515 -3.94 -14.26 -23.87
C THR A 515 -5.25 -15.01 -23.86
N ALA A 516 -5.42 -15.87 -22.84
CA ALA A 516 -6.70 -16.44 -22.46
C ALA A 516 -7.03 -15.98 -21.06
N VAL A 517 -8.20 -15.40 -20.86
CA VAL A 517 -8.58 -14.72 -19.62
C VAL A 517 -10.01 -15.03 -19.21
N THR A 518 -10.28 -14.95 -17.91
CA THR A 518 -11.65 -15.02 -17.41
C THR A 518 -11.83 -14.11 -16.19
N ARG A 519 -12.84 -13.25 -16.28
CA ARG A 519 -13.31 -12.49 -15.12
C ARG A 519 -14.23 -13.36 -14.27
N HIS A 520 -13.97 -13.42 -13.00
CA HIS A 520 -14.78 -14.16 -12.04
C HIS A 520 -15.73 -13.26 -11.26
N LYS A 521 -15.21 -12.11 -10.78
CA LYS A 521 -15.96 -11.14 -9.98
C LYS A 521 -15.77 -9.71 -10.50
N THR A 522 -16.78 -8.86 -10.22
CA THR A 522 -16.68 -7.41 -10.41
C THR A 522 -16.33 -6.74 -9.08
N PRO A 523 -15.21 -6.03 -8.95
CA PRO A 523 -14.70 -5.53 -7.66
C PRO A 523 -15.67 -4.66 -6.86
N TRP A 524 -16.44 -3.80 -7.53
CA TRP A 524 -17.39 -2.86 -6.91
C TRP A 524 -18.82 -3.39 -6.74
N LEU A 525 -19.12 -4.62 -7.21
CA LEU A 525 -20.41 -5.27 -7.02
C LEU A 525 -20.32 -6.29 -5.87
N LEU A 526 -20.15 -5.80 -4.67
CA LEU A 526 -19.98 -6.63 -3.48
C LEU A 526 -21.30 -7.28 -3.03
N VAL A 527 -22.43 -6.73 -3.42
CA VAL A 527 -23.79 -7.20 -3.07
C VAL A 527 -24.59 -7.42 -4.35
N GLY A 528 -25.19 -8.59 -4.46
CA GLY A 528 -26.13 -8.90 -5.55
C GLY A 528 -25.54 -9.58 -6.78
N GLU A 529 -24.23 -9.63 -6.95
CA GLU A 529 -23.61 -10.46 -7.99
C GLU A 529 -23.53 -11.91 -7.50
N LYS A 530 -24.21 -12.80 -8.21
CA LYS A 530 -24.05 -14.24 -7.95
C LYS A 530 -22.73 -14.70 -8.56
N THR A 531 -21.77 -15.02 -7.74
CA THR A 531 -20.49 -15.59 -8.19
C THR A 531 -20.72 -16.98 -8.78
N PRO A 532 -20.29 -17.25 -10.03
CA PRO A 532 -20.38 -18.59 -10.63
C PRO A 532 -19.43 -19.55 -9.93
N ALA A 533 -19.60 -20.86 -10.16
CA ALA A 533 -18.53 -21.80 -9.85
C ALA A 533 -17.36 -21.58 -10.82
N PHE A 534 -16.13 -21.88 -10.38
CA PHE A 534 -14.93 -21.66 -11.22
C PHE A 534 -14.98 -22.41 -12.55
N ASP A 535 -15.65 -23.55 -12.61
CA ASP A 535 -15.85 -24.35 -13.84
C ASP A 535 -16.84 -23.71 -14.82
N ASP A 536 -17.72 -22.84 -14.32
CA ASP A 536 -18.73 -22.12 -15.12
C ASP A 536 -18.23 -20.78 -15.65
N ASP A 537 -17.01 -20.38 -15.32
CA ASP A 537 -16.42 -19.13 -15.75
C ASP A 537 -16.25 -19.06 -17.28
N VAL A 538 -16.66 -17.94 -17.85
CA VAL A 538 -16.56 -17.71 -19.30
C VAL A 538 -15.16 -17.19 -19.64
N TRP A 539 -14.44 -17.95 -20.43
CA TRP A 539 -13.12 -17.57 -20.91
C TRP A 539 -13.18 -16.85 -22.25
N GLU A 540 -12.30 -15.86 -22.37
CA GLU A 540 -12.08 -15.04 -23.57
C GLU A 540 -10.67 -15.30 -24.10
N LEU A 541 -10.46 -15.08 -25.41
CA LEU A 541 -9.20 -15.32 -26.09
C LEU A 541 -8.81 -14.11 -26.95
N TYR A 542 -7.58 -13.65 -26.84
CA TYR A 542 -7.08 -12.49 -27.58
C TYR A 542 -5.71 -12.75 -28.20
N ASP A 543 -5.54 -12.32 -29.47
CA ASP A 543 -4.26 -12.21 -30.18
C ASP A 543 -3.70 -10.81 -29.93
N THR A 544 -2.84 -10.64 -28.91
CA THR A 544 -2.38 -9.32 -28.44
C THR A 544 -1.35 -8.66 -29.37
N GLU A 545 -0.89 -9.35 -30.39
CA GLU A 545 -0.12 -8.75 -31.48
C GLU A 545 -1.00 -7.95 -32.43
N LYS A 546 -2.28 -8.38 -32.64
CA LYS A 546 -3.26 -7.73 -33.49
C LYS A 546 -4.31 -6.95 -32.70
N ASP A 547 -4.57 -7.33 -31.48
CA ASP A 547 -5.54 -6.70 -30.60
C ASP A 547 -4.85 -6.23 -29.32
N TRP A 548 -4.33 -5.02 -29.37
CA TRP A 548 -3.54 -4.41 -28.28
C TRP A 548 -4.28 -4.32 -26.95
N SER A 549 -5.58 -4.07 -26.96
CA SER A 549 -6.37 -3.72 -25.80
C SER A 549 -7.30 -4.83 -25.30
N GLN A 550 -7.25 -6.03 -25.90
CA GLN A 550 -8.19 -7.11 -25.61
C GLN A 550 -9.65 -6.70 -25.93
N ALA A 551 -9.87 -6.14 -27.12
CA ALA A 551 -11.19 -5.64 -27.54
C ALA A 551 -12.03 -6.65 -28.33
N ASN A 552 -11.40 -7.69 -28.91
CA ASN A 552 -12.04 -8.60 -29.85
C ASN A 552 -11.85 -10.08 -29.41
N ASP A 553 -12.81 -10.61 -28.70
CA ASP A 553 -12.78 -12.00 -28.24
C ASP A 553 -12.84 -13.00 -29.39
N LEU A 554 -11.83 -13.87 -29.45
CA LEU A 554 -11.67 -14.93 -30.43
C LEU A 554 -12.06 -16.33 -29.89
N SER A 555 -12.54 -16.44 -28.66
CA SER A 555 -12.81 -17.71 -27.99
C SER A 555 -13.72 -18.64 -28.79
N LYS A 556 -14.79 -18.11 -29.38
CA LYS A 556 -15.73 -18.87 -30.23
C LYS A 556 -15.17 -19.22 -31.59
N LYS A 557 -14.22 -18.42 -32.13
CA LYS A 557 -13.59 -18.65 -33.43
C LYS A 557 -12.42 -19.62 -33.34
N MET A 558 -11.73 -19.67 -32.23
CA MET A 558 -10.51 -20.46 -32.03
C MET A 558 -10.56 -21.29 -30.73
N PRO A 559 -11.55 -22.18 -30.57
CA PRO A 559 -11.76 -22.92 -29.32
C PRO A 559 -10.59 -23.86 -28.96
N GLU A 560 -9.85 -24.36 -29.96
CA GLU A 560 -8.66 -25.20 -29.73
C GLU A 560 -7.52 -24.37 -29.11
N LYS A 561 -7.29 -23.15 -29.62
CA LYS A 561 -6.28 -22.25 -29.08
C LYS A 561 -6.64 -21.83 -27.64
N LEU A 562 -7.92 -21.59 -27.38
CA LEU A 562 -8.40 -21.31 -26.01
C LEU A 562 -8.07 -22.49 -25.09
N ARG A 563 -8.43 -23.72 -25.47
CA ARG A 563 -8.13 -24.93 -24.67
C ARG A 563 -6.63 -25.14 -24.44
N GLU A 564 -5.79 -24.85 -25.43
CA GLU A 564 -4.33 -24.88 -25.29
C GLU A 564 -3.89 -23.94 -24.15
N LEU A 565 -4.33 -22.67 -24.21
CA LEU A 565 -3.92 -21.68 -23.22
C LEU A 565 -4.50 -21.93 -21.82
N GLN A 566 -5.71 -22.45 -21.70
CA GLN A 566 -6.28 -22.89 -20.43
C GLN A 566 -5.40 -23.99 -19.76
N ARG A 567 -4.86 -24.92 -20.57
CA ARG A 567 -3.92 -25.92 -20.06
C ARG A 567 -2.60 -25.30 -19.62
N VAL A 568 -2.07 -24.33 -20.39
CA VAL A 568 -0.85 -23.60 -20.00
C VAL A 568 -1.10 -22.86 -18.68
N TRP A 569 -2.25 -22.19 -18.53
CA TRP A 569 -2.60 -21.54 -17.25
C TRP A 569 -2.60 -22.52 -16.08
N LEU A 570 -3.23 -23.69 -16.25
CA LEU A 570 -3.30 -24.71 -15.20
C LEU A 570 -1.91 -25.26 -14.82
N MET A 571 -1.03 -25.42 -15.80
CA MET A 571 0.35 -25.85 -15.56
C MET A 571 1.11 -24.81 -14.73
N GLU A 572 1.03 -23.54 -15.11
CA GLU A 572 1.68 -22.43 -14.39
C GLU A 572 1.06 -22.25 -12.99
N ALA A 573 -0.27 -22.33 -12.86
CA ALA A 573 -0.96 -22.24 -11.59
C ALA A 573 -0.53 -23.35 -10.60
N THR A 574 -0.36 -24.56 -11.10
CA THR A 574 0.12 -25.70 -10.30
C THR A 574 1.59 -25.50 -9.89
N LYS A 575 2.43 -25.03 -10.81
CA LYS A 575 3.86 -24.81 -10.60
C LYS A 575 4.14 -23.75 -9.51
N TYR A 576 3.33 -22.70 -9.47
CA TYR A 576 3.59 -21.52 -8.65
C TYR A 576 2.68 -21.38 -7.41
N ASN A 577 2.04 -22.46 -6.95
CA ASN A 577 1.18 -22.51 -5.75
C ASN A 577 -0.07 -21.60 -5.83
N VAL A 578 -0.62 -21.39 -7.03
CA VAL A 578 -1.85 -20.61 -7.20
C VAL A 578 -3.07 -21.37 -6.67
N LEU A 579 -3.03 -22.70 -6.76
CA LEU A 579 -4.12 -23.56 -6.32
C LEU A 579 -4.03 -23.90 -4.82
N PRO A 580 -5.18 -24.03 -4.12
CA PRO A 580 -6.56 -23.91 -4.62
C PRO A 580 -6.98 -22.45 -4.86
N LEU A 581 -7.82 -22.22 -5.87
CA LEU A 581 -8.49 -20.94 -6.03
C LEU A 581 -9.45 -20.72 -4.85
N ASN A 582 -9.57 -19.45 -4.42
CA ASN A 582 -10.43 -19.11 -3.30
C ASN A 582 -11.14 -17.76 -3.56
N ASP A 583 -12.46 -17.82 -3.66
CA ASP A 583 -13.35 -16.67 -3.78
C ASP A 583 -14.22 -16.45 -2.54
N ASP A 584 -14.05 -17.26 -1.50
CA ASP A 584 -14.77 -17.15 -0.22
C ASP A 584 -14.10 -16.12 0.69
N LEU A 585 -14.30 -14.85 0.31
CA LEU A 585 -13.70 -13.71 1.02
C LEU A 585 -14.16 -13.62 2.48
N ALA A 586 -15.37 -14.13 2.79
CA ALA A 586 -15.86 -14.17 4.16
C ALA A 586 -15.00 -15.07 5.06
N LYS A 587 -14.62 -16.25 4.54
CA LYS A 587 -13.71 -17.13 5.28
C LYS A 587 -12.30 -16.54 5.37
N LEU A 588 -11.84 -15.84 4.34
CA LEU A 588 -10.54 -15.19 4.39
C LEU A 588 -10.48 -14.04 5.42
N MET A 589 -11.61 -13.43 5.75
CA MET A 589 -11.67 -12.39 6.79
C MET A 589 -11.68 -12.95 8.21
N ASP A 590 -12.20 -14.16 8.41
CA ASP A 590 -12.16 -14.83 9.70
C ASP A 590 -10.81 -15.50 9.93
N SER A 591 -10.07 -15.02 10.92
CA SER A 591 -8.71 -15.50 11.22
C SER A 591 -8.66 -16.98 11.55
N ASP A 592 -9.65 -17.50 12.29
CA ASP A 592 -9.67 -18.90 12.71
C ASP A 592 -9.91 -19.81 11.49
N THR A 593 -10.87 -19.46 10.64
CA THR A 593 -11.18 -20.21 9.42
C THR A 593 -10.05 -20.11 8.38
N ALA A 594 -9.43 -18.95 8.24
CA ALA A 594 -8.30 -18.75 7.34
C ALA A 594 -6.98 -19.36 7.87
N GLY A 595 -6.91 -19.74 9.14
CA GLY A 595 -5.73 -20.31 9.79
C GLY A 595 -4.67 -19.27 10.14
N ARG A 596 -5.06 -18.01 10.34
CA ARG A 596 -4.13 -16.92 10.74
C ARG A 596 -3.95 -16.86 12.26
N PRO A 597 -2.75 -16.52 12.74
CA PRO A 597 -2.56 -16.19 14.15
C PRO A 597 -3.40 -14.97 14.58
N VAL A 598 -3.98 -15.03 15.77
CA VAL A 598 -4.68 -13.91 16.41
C VAL A 598 -3.81 -13.37 17.54
N LEU A 599 -3.54 -12.06 17.53
CA LEU A 599 -2.69 -11.40 18.52
C LEU A 599 -3.37 -11.31 19.88
N ILE A 600 -4.63 -10.88 19.90
CA ILE A 600 -5.38 -10.66 21.14
C ILE A 600 -6.33 -11.84 21.37
N LYS A 601 -6.10 -12.55 22.47
CA LYS A 601 -6.92 -13.69 22.89
C LYS A 601 -7.66 -13.41 24.17
N GLY A 602 -8.91 -13.87 24.26
CA GLY A 602 -9.76 -13.69 25.43
C GLY A 602 -10.60 -12.42 25.40
N ASN A 603 -11.16 -12.06 26.54
CA ASN A 603 -12.16 -11.00 26.66
C ASN A 603 -11.63 -9.76 27.40
N THR A 604 -10.34 -9.69 27.68
CA THR A 604 -9.68 -8.57 28.37
C THR A 604 -8.32 -8.29 27.74
N GLN A 605 -7.94 -7.01 27.75
CA GLN A 605 -6.61 -6.56 27.36
C GLN A 605 -6.16 -5.44 28.29
N ILE A 606 -4.91 -5.51 28.77
CA ILE A 606 -4.32 -4.47 29.60
C ILE A 606 -3.30 -3.70 28.76
N LEU A 607 -3.42 -2.37 28.77
CA LEU A 607 -2.53 -1.43 28.12
C LEU A 607 -1.82 -0.59 29.18
N PHE A 608 -0.60 -0.15 28.87
CA PHE A 608 0.22 0.64 29.77
C PHE A 608 0.50 2.03 29.21
N SER A 609 0.79 2.97 30.07
CA SER A 609 1.16 4.33 29.69
C SER A 609 2.33 4.34 28.71
N GLY A 610 2.25 5.17 27.69
CA GLY A 610 3.26 5.29 26.62
C GLY A 610 3.14 4.24 25.52
N MET A 611 2.17 3.32 25.58
CA MET A 611 1.77 2.55 24.41
C MET A 611 1.03 3.47 23.45
N GLY A 612 1.45 3.48 22.21
CA GLY A 612 0.86 4.34 21.20
C GLY A 612 0.88 3.72 19.81
N ARG A 613 0.04 4.24 18.93
CA ARG A 613 -0.12 3.79 17.55
C ARG A 613 -0.37 2.29 17.41
N LEU A 614 -1.10 1.72 18.40
CA LEU A 614 -1.50 0.31 18.33
C LEU A 614 -2.59 0.15 17.28
N LEU A 615 -2.25 -0.45 16.15
CA LEU A 615 -3.20 -0.70 15.06
C LEU A 615 -4.39 -1.54 15.54
N GLU A 616 -5.52 -1.47 14.86
CA GLU A 616 -6.76 -2.15 15.28
C GLU A 616 -6.60 -3.66 15.50
N ASN A 617 -5.74 -4.32 14.74
CA ASN A 617 -5.44 -5.75 14.90
C ASN A 617 -4.64 -6.08 16.18
N CYS A 618 -4.07 -5.05 16.84
CA CYS A 618 -3.40 -5.15 18.14
C CYS A 618 -4.34 -4.87 19.31
N MET A 619 -5.61 -4.57 19.02
CA MET A 619 -6.60 -4.15 19.99
C MET A 619 -7.69 -5.19 20.19
N LEU A 620 -8.18 -5.28 21.43
CA LEU A 620 -9.41 -6.03 21.73
C LEU A 620 -10.57 -5.41 20.94
N ASN A 621 -11.23 -6.21 20.10
CA ASN A 621 -12.32 -5.71 19.28
C ASN A 621 -13.57 -5.44 20.14
N VAL A 622 -13.82 -4.17 20.40
CA VAL A 622 -14.97 -3.67 21.20
C VAL A 622 -16.20 -3.32 20.36
N LYS A 623 -16.08 -3.39 19.02
CA LYS A 623 -17.20 -3.04 18.12
C LYS A 623 -18.33 -4.06 18.21
N ASN A 624 -19.59 -3.56 18.16
CA ASN A 624 -20.82 -4.36 18.24
C ASN A 624 -20.95 -5.21 19.54
N LYS A 625 -20.36 -4.74 20.63
CA LYS A 625 -20.32 -5.46 21.91
C LYS A 625 -20.50 -4.51 23.07
N SER A 626 -21.09 -5.03 24.13
CA SER A 626 -20.97 -4.39 25.44
C SER A 626 -19.55 -4.50 25.94
N HIS A 627 -18.98 -3.40 26.39
CA HIS A 627 -17.58 -3.36 26.83
C HIS A 627 -17.35 -2.31 27.92
N ALA A 628 -16.21 -2.41 28.55
CA ALA A 628 -15.77 -1.44 29.53
C ALA A 628 -14.31 -1.05 29.28
N VAL A 629 -14.00 0.21 29.57
CA VAL A 629 -12.65 0.77 29.58
C VAL A 629 -12.41 1.29 31.00
N THR A 630 -11.47 0.69 31.72
CA THR A 630 -11.15 1.05 33.10
C THR A 630 -9.71 1.52 33.18
N ALA A 631 -9.46 2.73 33.66
CA ALA A 631 -8.12 3.27 33.83
C ALA A 631 -7.79 3.62 35.27
N GLU A 632 -6.59 3.26 35.71
CA GLU A 632 -5.99 3.70 36.95
C GLU A 632 -5.17 4.96 36.71
N ILE A 633 -5.55 6.08 37.28
CA ILE A 633 -4.91 7.38 37.07
C ILE A 633 -4.46 8.04 38.38
N VAL A 634 -3.53 8.97 38.25
CA VAL A 634 -3.18 9.92 39.30
C VAL A 634 -3.46 11.33 38.78
N ALA A 635 -4.52 11.94 39.28
CA ALA A 635 -4.91 13.29 38.89
C ALA A 635 -4.06 14.34 39.62
N PRO A 636 -3.56 15.37 38.95
CA PRO A 636 -2.73 16.41 39.58
C PRO A 636 -3.56 17.42 40.36
N LYS A 637 -2.90 18.14 41.27
CA LYS A 637 -3.55 19.22 42.08
C LYS A 637 -4.04 20.38 41.25
N SER A 638 -3.48 20.56 40.07
CA SER A 638 -3.86 21.61 39.10
C SER A 638 -5.19 21.34 38.38
N GLY A 639 -5.80 20.18 38.60
CA GLY A 639 -6.95 19.68 37.85
C GLY A 639 -6.54 18.73 36.72
N ALA A 640 -7.37 17.72 36.49
CA ALA A 640 -7.14 16.73 35.44
C ALA A 640 -7.46 17.31 34.05
N GLU A 641 -6.54 17.16 33.11
CA GLU A 641 -6.69 17.61 31.71
C GLU A 641 -5.95 16.64 30.80
N GLY A 642 -6.48 16.39 29.58
CA GLY A 642 -5.84 15.58 28.55
C GLY A 642 -6.37 14.17 28.42
N VAL A 643 -5.86 13.44 27.44
CA VAL A 643 -6.36 12.12 27.02
C VAL A 643 -5.82 11.02 27.94
N ILE A 644 -6.73 10.18 28.44
CA ILE A 644 -6.39 9.00 29.22
C ILE A 644 -6.13 7.80 28.29
N VAL A 645 -7.07 7.59 27.34
CA VAL A 645 -6.93 6.59 26.28
C VAL A 645 -7.85 6.97 25.11
N ALA A 646 -7.34 6.79 23.89
CA ALA A 646 -8.12 7.00 22.67
C ALA A 646 -7.88 5.86 21.68
N GLN A 647 -8.84 5.59 20.81
CA GLN A 647 -8.72 4.67 19.69
C GLN A 647 -9.39 5.25 18.45
N GLY A 648 -8.68 5.29 17.32
CA GLY A 648 -9.12 5.92 16.10
C GLY A 648 -8.72 7.39 16.03
N GLY A 649 -9.38 8.20 15.23
CA GLY A 649 -9.05 9.59 14.97
C GLY A 649 -10.23 10.42 14.46
N ASN A 650 -9.93 11.46 13.69
CA ASN A 650 -10.94 12.41 13.21
C ASN A 650 -12.01 11.80 12.27
N ILE A 651 -11.71 10.66 11.64
CA ILE A 651 -12.62 9.92 10.74
C ILE A 651 -13.39 8.80 11.43
N GLY A 652 -13.21 8.63 12.75
CA GLY A 652 -13.95 7.67 13.55
C GLY A 652 -13.17 7.11 14.71
N GLY A 653 -13.84 6.81 15.81
CA GLY A 653 -13.20 6.27 17.01
C GLY A 653 -13.86 6.69 18.31
N TRP A 654 -13.14 6.55 19.41
CA TRP A 654 -13.58 6.96 20.72
C TRP A 654 -12.42 7.42 21.61
N SER A 655 -12.71 8.29 22.57
CA SER A 655 -11.72 8.80 23.52
C SER A 655 -12.32 8.93 24.93
N LEU A 656 -11.56 8.50 25.92
CA LEU A 656 -11.80 8.74 27.33
C LEU A 656 -10.72 9.73 27.82
N TYR A 657 -11.13 10.91 28.25
CA TYR A 657 -10.24 12.01 28.55
C TYR A 657 -10.77 12.90 29.70
N ALA A 658 -9.93 13.78 30.21
CA ALA A 658 -10.30 14.82 31.14
C ALA A 658 -10.33 16.18 30.43
N LYS A 659 -11.38 16.96 30.66
CA LYS A 659 -11.53 18.33 30.16
C LYS A 659 -12.11 19.23 31.24
N ASN A 660 -11.43 20.36 31.52
CA ASN A 660 -11.83 21.27 32.61
C ASN A 660 -12.01 20.54 33.96
N GLY A 661 -11.15 19.60 34.26
CA GLY A 661 -11.19 18.76 35.46
C GLY A 661 -12.20 17.62 35.43
N LYS A 662 -13.10 17.54 34.49
CA LYS A 662 -14.16 16.52 34.40
C LYS A 662 -13.77 15.34 33.55
N LEU A 663 -14.23 14.15 33.92
CA LEU A 663 -14.14 12.96 33.10
C LEU A 663 -15.11 13.07 31.91
N LYS A 664 -14.61 12.90 30.69
CA LYS A 664 -15.41 12.90 29.45
C LYS A 664 -15.14 11.67 28.63
N TYR A 665 -16.18 11.26 27.91
CA TYR A 665 -16.12 10.28 26.84
C TYR A 665 -16.68 10.89 25.57
N CYS A 666 -15.99 10.70 24.45
CA CYS A 666 -16.45 11.03 23.13
C CYS A 666 -16.47 9.78 22.25
N TYR A 667 -17.58 9.56 21.56
CA TYR A 667 -17.65 8.63 20.43
C TYR A 667 -17.78 9.44 19.16
N ASN A 668 -16.83 9.28 18.23
CA ASN A 668 -16.80 9.90 16.93
C ASN A 668 -17.35 8.93 15.87
N LEU A 669 -18.51 9.23 15.30
CA LEU A 669 -19.09 8.46 14.21
C LEU A 669 -18.65 9.04 12.86
N GLY A 670 -17.59 8.48 12.31
CA GLY A 670 -17.12 8.78 10.95
C GLY A 670 -16.73 10.23 10.68
N GLY A 671 -16.36 11.02 11.70
CA GLY A 671 -16.11 12.46 11.56
C GLY A 671 -17.36 13.30 11.30
N ILE A 672 -18.56 12.69 11.41
CA ILE A 672 -19.85 13.33 11.06
C ILE A 672 -20.60 13.75 12.30
N LYS A 673 -20.65 12.86 13.30
CA LYS A 673 -21.42 13.08 14.52
C LYS A 673 -20.59 12.66 15.75
N TYR A 674 -20.60 13.54 16.75
CA TYR A 674 -19.90 13.31 17.99
C TYR A 674 -20.91 13.14 19.13
N PHE A 675 -20.78 12.06 19.90
CA PHE A 675 -21.60 11.79 21.08
C PHE A 675 -20.75 11.97 22.33
N TYR A 676 -21.19 12.86 23.21
CA TYR A 676 -20.44 13.21 24.41
C TYR A 676 -21.16 12.75 25.68
N VAL A 677 -20.38 12.24 26.64
CA VAL A 677 -20.83 11.98 28.00
C VAL A 677 -19.83 12.60 28.96
N GLU A 678 -20.28 13.35 29.95
CA GLU A 678 -19.44 14.08 30.89
C GLU A 678 -19.82 13.80 32.35
N SER A 679 -18.87 13.73 33.24
CA SER A 679 -19.11 13.62 34.67
C SER A 679 -19.73 14.90 35.26
N ALA A 680 -20.66 14.76 36.19
CA ALA A 680 -21.28 15.90 36.89
C ALA A 680 -20.25 16.73 37.68
N ASN A 681 -19.30 16.04 38.32
CA ASN A 681 -18.27 16.64 39.17
C ASN A 681 -16.87 16.42 38.58
N PRO A 682 -15.89 17.29 38.88
CA PRO A 682 -14.50 17.09 38.51
C PRO A 682 -13.86 15.90 39.22
N ILE A 683 -12.82 15.34 38.57
CA ILE A 683 -11.90 14.36 39.15
C ILE A 683 -11.08 15.08 40.24
N LEU A 684 -11.12 14.59 41.47
CA LEU A 684 -10.35 15.17 42.55
C LEU A 684 -8.85 14.88 42.38
N PRO A 685 -7.94 15.68 42.98
CA PRO A 685 -6.52 15.32 43.02
C PRO A 685 -6.26 14.03 43.75
N GLY A 686 -5.38 13.17 43.23
CA GLY A 686 -5.00 11.90 43.86
C GLY A 686 -5.16 10.70 42.94
N GLU A 687 -5.10 9.51 43.54
CA GLU A 687 -5.29 8.25 42.83
C GLU A 687 -6.78 7.97 42.66
N HIS A 688 -7.17 7.61 41.41
CA HIS A 688 -8.55 7.29 41.06
C HIS A 688 -8.61 6.14 40.08
N GLN A 689 -9.68 5.36 40.17
CA GLN A 689 -10.12 4.49 39.11
C GLN A 689 -11.22 5.21 38.30
N VAL A 690 -11.00 5.46 37.03
CA VAL A 690 -12.03 5.99 36.11
C VAL A 690 -12.48 4.88 35.16
N ARG A 691 -13.79 4.79 34.91
CA ARG A 691 -14.35 3.72 34.11
C ARG A 691 -15.45 4.24 33.20
N MET A 692 -15.45 3.79 31.93
CA MET A 692 -16.54 3.91 30.99
C MET A 692 -17.12 2.52 30.74
N GLU A 693 -18.43 2.39 30.84
CA GLU A 693 -19.17 1.21 30.43
C GLU A 693 -20.07 1.55 29.25
N PHE A 694 -20.00 0.73 28.20
CA PHE A 694 -20.86 0.79 27.03
C PHE A 694 -21.77 -0.43 27.01
N ALA A 695 -23.07 -0.22 27.21
CA ALA A 695 -24.09 -1.26 27.07
C ALA A 695 -24.64 -1.24 25.64
N TYR A 696 -24.21 -2.17 24.83
CA TYR A 696 -24.61 -2.28 23.43
C TYR A 696 -26.09 -2.63 23.32
N ALA A 697 -26.82 -1.93 22.43
CA ALA A 697 -28.26 -2.12 22.29
C ALA A 697 -28.69 -3.46 21.67
N GLY A 698 -27.73 -4.20 21.03
CA GLY A 698 -28.01 -5.47 20.34
C GLY A 698 -28.78 -5.31 19.03
N GLY A 699 -29.21 -6.43 18.47
CA GLY A 699 -30.10 -6.43 17.30
C GLY A 699 -29.42 -6.13 15.96
N GLY A 700 -28.12 -6.43 15.82
CA GLY A 700 -27.32 -6.32 14.59
C GLY A 700 -26.11 -5.43 14.70
N LEU A 701 -25.49 -5.14 13.59
CA LEU A 701 -24.25 -4.37 13.51
C LEU A 701 -24.50 -2.85 13.60
N GLY A 702 -23.55 -2.10 14.17
CA GLY A 702 -23.56 -0.64 14.19
C GLY A 702 -24.68 -0.02 15.04
N LYS A 703 -25.32 -0.79 15.90
CA LYS A 703 -26.34 -0.29 16.82
C LYS A 703 -25.66 0.50 17.93
N GLY A 704 -26.30 1.54 18.37
CA GLY A 704 -25.82 2.35 19.48
C GLY A 704 -25.86 1.63 20.82
N GLY A 705 -25.72 2.40 21.89
CA GLY A 705 -25.77 1.88 23.23
C GLY A 705 -25.77 2.98 24.28
N LYS A 706 -25.93 2.57 25.53
CA LYS A 706 -25.87 3.45 26.70
C LYS A 706 -24.43 3.50 27.21
N VAL A 707 -23.92 4.70 27.40
CA VAL A 707 -22.61 4.96 28.06
C VAL A 707 -22.87 5.36 29.52
N THR A 708 -22.10 4.80 30.44
CA THR A 708 -22.08 5.19 31.86
C THR A 708 -20.66 5.44 32.30
N LEU A 709 -20.41 6.57 32.98
CA LEU A 709 -19.13 6.94 33.55
C LEU A 709 -19.09 6.74 35.05
N TYR A 710 -17.97 6.24 35.54
CA TYR A 710 -17.72 6.01 36.96
C TYR A 710 -16.38 6.61 37.39
N ILE A 711 -16.32 7.10 38.64
CA ILE A 711 -15.10 7.44 39.36
C ILE A 711 -15.16 6.71 40.70
N ASP A 712 -14.15 5.90 40.98
CA ASP A 712 -14.03 5.08 42.22
C ASP A 712 -15.31 4.26 42.48
N GLY A 713 -15.84 3.62 41.44
CA GLY A 713 -17.05 2.79 41.49
C GLY A 713 -18.38 3.57 41.62
N LYS A 714 -18.31 4.90 41.71
CA LYS A 714 -19.53 5.73 41.77
C LYS A 714 -19.89 6.24 40.38
N LYS A 715 -21.16 6.07 39.99
CA LYS A 715 -21.69 6.63 38.76
C LYS A 715 -21.65 8.15 38.80
N VAL A 716 -21.02 8.76 37.76
CA VAL A 716 -20.81 10.22 37.66
C VAL A 716 -21.40 10.85 36.41
N GLY A 717 -21.77 10.05 35.41
CA GLY A 717 -22.40 10.53 34.18
C GLY A 717 -23.03 9.39 33.39
N GLU A 718 -23.98 9.72 32.51
CA GLU A 718 -24.53 8.77 31.51
C GLU A 718 -25.03 9.49 30.30
N GLY A 719 -25.07 8.76 29.18
CA GLY A 719 -25.57 9.26 27.90
C GLY A 719 -25.82 8.12 26.90
N VAL A 720 -26.17 8.48 25.70
CA VAL A 720 -26.51 7.52 24.64
C VAL A 720 -25.68 7.83 23.41
N VAL A 721 -25.07 6.81 22.83
CA VAL A 721 -24.54 6.79 21.46
C VAL A 721 -25.60 6.14 20.59
N GLU A 722 -26.16 6.89 19.65
CA GLU A 722 -27.31 6.42 18.87
C GLU A 722 -26.90 5.36 17.81
N MET A 723 -25.66 5.44 17.31
CA MET A 723 -25.15 4.57 16.26
C MET A 723 -23.62 4.44 16.41
N THR A 724 -23.06 3.29 16.04
CA THR A 724 -21.63 3.01 16.12
C THR A 724 -21.08 2.53 14.76
N GLN A 725 -19.76 2.68 14.58
CA GLN A 725 -19.03 2.03 13.50
C GLN A 725 -18.96 0.53 13.78
N ALA A 726 -19.38 -0.26 12.77
CA ALA A 726 -19.52 -1.70 12.96
C ALA A 726 -18.23 -2.47 12.74
N MET A 727 -17.31 -1.93 11.93
CA MET A 727 -16.26 -2.70 11.27
C MET A 727 -14.87 -2.17 11.59
N VAL A 728 -14.61 -0.90 11.37
CA VAL A 728 -13.30 -0.26 11.51
C VAL A 728 -13.47 1.17 11.99
N PHE A 729 -12.58 1.63 12.87
CA PHE A 729 -12.53 3.04 13.28
C PHE A 729 -11.67 3.85 12.31
N SER A 730 -10.46 3.38 12.08
CA SER A 730 -9.49 4.01 11.18
C SER A 730 -8.55 2.95 10.60
N ALA A 731 -8.03 3.20 9.41
CA ALA A 731 -6.98 2.39 8.81
C ALA A 731 -5.57 2.82 9.29
N ASP A 732 -5.43 4.05 9.75
CA ASP A 732 -4.16 4.68 10.14
C ASP A 732 -4.04 4.96 11.63
N ASP A 733 -5.08 5.58 12.21
CA ASP A 733 -5.05 5.95 13.62
C ASP A 733 -5.27 4.71 14.48
N GLY A 734 -4.39 4.50 15.42
CA GLY A 734 -4.38 3.37 16.32
C GLY A 734 -5.03 3.65 17.67
N CYS A 735 -4.60 2.90 18.69
CA CYS A 735 -4.92 3.18 20.07
C CYS A 735 -3.70 3.73 20.80
N ASP A 736 -3.93 4.76 21.61
CA ASP A 736 -2.91 5.46 22.39
C ASP A 736 -3.32 5.55 23.86
N VAL A 737 -2.34 5.48 24.76
CA VAL A 737 -2.54 5.55 26.21
C VAL A 737 -1.81 6.73 26.79
N GLY A 738 -2.55 7.68 27.37
CA GLY A 738 -2.04 8.89 27.98
C GLY A 738 -1.92 10.08 27.00
N LEU A 739 -2.28 9.89 25.75
CA LEU A 739 -2.38 10.90 24.70
C LEU A 739 -3.29 10.40 23.57
N ASP A 740 -3.55 11.23 22.57
CA ASP A 740 -4.19 10.87 21.30
C ASP A 740 -3.26 11.33 20.16
N GLY A 741 -2.55 10.36 19.58
CA GLY A 741 -1.58 10.59 18.49
C GLY A 741 -2.26 10.66 17.13
N GLY A 742 -1.61 11.30 16.15
CA GLY A 742 -2.18 11.46 14.81
C GLY A 742 -3.32 12.46 14.76
N SER A 743 -4.44 12.05 14.16
CA SER A 743 -5.62 12.92 14.10
C SER A 743 -6.46 12.81 15.38
N PRO A 744 -6.96 13.94 15.92
CA PRO A 744 -7.70 13.89 17.19
C PRO A 744 -9.09 13.28 17.01
N VAL A 745 -9.48 12.37 17.91
CA VAL A 745 -10.82 11.75 17.92
C VAL A 745 -11.94 12.79 18.07
N THR A 746 -11.66 13.88 18.76
CA THR A 746 -12.67 14.91 19.04
C THR A 746 -12.09 16.31 18.89
N PRO A 747 -12.92 17.30 18.46
CA PRO A 747 -12.50 18.71 18.42
C PRO A 747 -12.30 19.35 19.82
N ASP A 748 -12.54 18.63 20.92
CA ASP A 748 -12.31 19.11 22.27
C ASP A 748 -10.82 19.35 22.60
N TYR A 749 -9.93 18.73 21.84
CA TYR A 749 -8.48 18.91 21.96
C TYR A 749 -7.80 18.88 20.57
N SER A 750 -6.60 19.37 20.49
CA SER A 750 -5.79 19.40 19.26
C SER A 750 -4.98 18.09 19.11
N SER A 751 -4.43 17.86 17.92
CA SER A 751 -3.53 16.74 17.63
C SER A 751 -2.23 16.77 18.42
N ARG A 752 -1.92 17.89 19.09
CA ARG A 752 -0.75 18.07 19.96
C ARG A 752 -1.15 18.74 21.26
N GLY A 753 -0.36 18.48 22.33
CA GLY A 753 -0.60 19.04 23.64
C GLY A 753 -1.85 18.50 24.30
N ASN A 754 -2.25 17.28 23.92
CA ASN A 754 -3.43 16.59 24.44
C ASN A 754 -3.06 15.53 25.48
N GLU A 755 -1.79 15.42 25.85
CA GLU A 755 -1.31 14.44 26.82
C GLU A 755 -2.00 14.64 28.20
N PHE A 756 -2.31 13.53 28.85
CA PHE A 756 -2.85 13.58 30.22
C PHE A 756 -1.83 14.21 31.17
N ASN A 757 -2.18 15.31 31.79
CA ASN A 757 -1.30 16.09 32.65
C ASN A 757 -0.99 15.45 34.02
N GLY A 758 -1.59 14.29 34.31
CA GLY A 758 -1.33 13.43 35.47
C GLY A 758 -0.52 12.19 35.05
N LYS A 759 -0.85 11.05 35.69
CA LYS A 759 -0.25 9.75 35.34
C LYS A 759 -1.35 8.75 35.03
N VAL A 760 -1.26 8.05 33.93
CA VAL A 760 -2.02 6.84 33.63
C VAL A 760 -1.15 5.66 34.05
N LYS A 761 -1.62 4.84 35.00
CA LYS A 761 -0.88 3.64 35.46
C LYS A 761 -1.10 2.46 34.53
N GLY A 762 -2.33 2.29 34.05
CA GLY A 762 -2.75 1.27 33.11
C GLY A 762 -4.22 1.42 32.74
N VAL A 763 -4.60 0.78 31.64
CA VAL A 763 -5.96 0.76 31.10
C VAL A 763 -6.34 -0.68 30.82
N GLU A 764 -7.49 -1.12 31.31
CA GLU A 764 -8.08 -2.42 30.98
C GLU A 764 -9.27 -2.22 30.06
N LEU A 765 -9.24 -2.92 28.92
CA LEU A 765 -10.37 -3.11 28.03
C LEU A 765 -10.98 -4.47 28.34
N ALA A 766 -12.31 -4.53 28.51
CA ALA A 766 -13.03 -5.77 28.79
C ALA A 766 -14.29 -5.86 27.92
N ILE A 767 -14.58 -7.05 27.39
CA ILE A 767 -15.79 -7.35 26.62
C ILE A 767 -16.76 -8.13 27.51
N ASP A 768 -18.02 -7.72 27.51
CA ASP A 768 -19.08 -8.43 28.25
C ASP A 768 -19.31 -9.82 27.63
N LYS A 769 -19.27 -10.84 28.52
CA LYS A 769 -19.51 -12.23 28.12
C LYS A 769 -20.95 -12.52 27.67
N ALA A 770 -21.91 -11.63 27.97
CA ALA A 770 -23.33 -11.79 27.64
C ALA A 770 -23.67 -11.38 26.20
N ALA A 771 -22.72 -10.84 25.43
CA ALA A 771 -22.94 -10.53 24.04
C ALA A 771 -23.06 -11.82 23.23
N GLU A 772 -24.21 -12.08 22.64
CA GLU A 772 -24.45 -13.27 21.82
C GLU A 772 -23.61 -13.19 20.52
N ALA A 773 -23.00 -14.31 20.15
CA ALA A 773 -22.13 -14.41 18.95
C ALA A 773 -22.85 -13.97 17.67
N VAL A 774 -24.17 -14.14 17.60
CA VAL A 774 -25.02 -13.72 16.45
C VAL A 774 -24.97 -12.22 16.21
N ASP A 775 -24.86 -11.40 17.28
CA ASP A 775 -24.79 -9.94 17.16
C ASP A 775 -23.47 -9.44 16.60
N HIS A 776 -22.49 -10.33 16.48
CA HIS A 776 -21.11 -10.01 16.06
C HIS A 776 -20.72 -10.60 14.71
N LEU A 777 -21.63 -11.32 14.05
CA LEU A 777 -21.39 -11.88 12.73
C LEU A 777 -21.30 -10.75 11.69
N VAL A 778 -20.10 -10.57 11.19
CA VAL A 778 -19.83 -9.68 10.06
C VAL A 778 -20.40 -10.32 8.80
N LYS A 779 -21.26 -9.61 8.08
CA LYS A 779 -21.73 -10.09 6.78
C LYS A 779 -20.55 -10.20 5.82
N PRO A 780 -20.51 -11.23 4.94
CA PRO A 780 -19.41 -11.43 4.00
C PRO A 780 -19.08 -10.17 3.18
N GLU A 781 -20.11 -9.44 2.75
CA GLU A 781 -19.94 -8.22 1.95
C GLU A 781 -19.28 -7.09 2.74
N ASP A 782 -19.59 -6.96 4.01
CA ASP A 782 -18.99 -5.93 4.86
C ASP A 782 -17.56 -6.32 5.24
N ALA A 783 -17.29 -7.59 5.48
CA ALA A 783 -15.94 -8.11 5.68
C ALA A 783 -15.04 -7.86 4.48
N ILE A 784 -15.56 -8.05 3.27
CA ILE A 784 -14.85 -7.76 2.02
C ILE A 784 -14.49 -6.28 1.92
N ARG A 785 -15.45 -5.39 2.21
CA ARG A 785 -15.19 -3.94 2.18
C ARG A 785 -14.05 -3.54 3.10
N ILE A 786 -13.98 -4.11 4.31
CA ILE A 786 -12.91 -3.80 5.27
C ILE A 786 -11.56 -4.25 4.75
N ALA A 787 -11.49 -5.46 4.23
CA ALA A 787 -10.25 -5.98 3.69
C ALA A 787 -9.75 -5.13 2.52
N MET A 788 -10.70 -4.66 1.68
CA MET A 788 -10.41 -3.75 0.56
C MET A 788 -9.92 -2.39 1.02
N ALA A 789 -10.41 -1.90 2.18
CA ALA A 789 -9.97 -0.64 2.76
C ALA A 789 -8.53 -0.62 3.22
N ARG A 790 -8.04 -1.78 3.61
CA ARG A 790 -6.68 -1.93 4.13
C ARG A 790 -5.65 -2.23 3.03
N GLN A 791 -6.10 -2.19 1.77
CA GLN A 791 -5.23 -2.22 0.61
C GLN A 791 -4.56 -0.88 0.41
#